data_d7459debbf731a8741c95ec0cbe758eb
#
_entry.id   d7459debbf731a8741c95ec0cbe758eb
#
_cell.length_a   1.000
_cell.length_b   1.000
_cell.length_c   1.000
_cell.angle_alpha   90.00
_cell.angle_beta   90.00
_cell.angle_gamma   90.00
#
_symmetry.space_group_name_H-M   'P 1'
#
loop_
_entity.id
_entity.type
_entity.pdbx_description
1 polymer ?
#
loop_
_entity_poly.entity_id
_entity_poly.type
_entity_poly.pdbx_seq_one_letter_code
_entity_poly.pdbx_strand_id
1 'polypeptide(L)'
;MARPKKKLNILLIEPNYSNKYPPIGLMKIASYHRSRGHNVVFYKGDLRDFVIERICEKCIETLTQKDDSIKWFLHKRNILSFIKTRKTEFITRIPFDSSCYPALTEETVREAKDYYWKKIWQKEPEWDRVFVTTLFTFYWDITIDTIKFAKLLVKNPKDLMVGGVLASLQPKEIFEATVIKPFVGVMDKPGILDKGDTAIIDEEPLDYSILDEIDYKYPMSNAYYGYMTRGCIRSCPFCAVPKLEPKYNPYIPLSKRIEQTAERYGAQKDLLLMDNNVLASDNLAEIIEEIKSCGFAKHDTLVAPNPLEFAIKNLKDGWNDRAYIKKSHSLIMEFYSKLKGMDSENVYAILKQYHIYDFTTATKENLLLAYEEAKDILNKTFRPAPRQRYIDFNQGVDARLFTKEKAELLASIAIRPLRIAFDDLKTVNAYLNAIRLSASAGIKDFSNYLLYNFLDRPIELYQRLLINVKLCDELNVNIYSFPMKFHSIRKNDESWTEDFSHNRDYIGKYWNRKYIRAIQAILNSTKGKVGRGESFFYKAFGNTEEEFLELLEMPETFILYRYFFEWIDTKGEMGTAHWKKAWISCKNSLSENDWIELLDYIHHNNFSEKDNSRFSSSEAQTLLSFYTNFRKDIITPGTALYKLKEEYDSNPTIELRRKKE
;
A
#
# COMPACT_ATOMS: atom_id res chain seq x y z
N MET A 1 -4.54 7.18 -47.49
CA MET A 1 -4.92 7.72 -46.16
C MET A 1 -5.24 6.55 -45.23
N ALA A 2 -4.47 6.34 -44.18
CA ALA A 2 -4.78 5.31 -43.19
C ALA A 2 -6.12 5.67 -42.52
N ARG A 3 -7.03 4.71 -42.37
CA ARG A 3 -8.29 4.90 -41.63
C ARG A 3 -7.95 5.41 -40.24
N PRO A 4 -8.63 6.45 -39.69
CA PRO A 4 -8.40 6.91 -38.33
C PRO A 4 -8.58 5.72 -37.40
N LYS A 5 -7.56 5.42 -36.56
CA LYS A 5 -7.66 4.33 -35.59
C LYS A 5 -8.84 4.64 -34.66
N LYS A 6 -9.72 3.67 -34.45
CA LYS A 6 -10.89 3.79 -33.58
C LYS A 6 -10.45 4.18 -32.18
N LYS A 7 -11.00 5.26 -31.60
CA LYS A 7 -10.79 5.64 -30.24
C LYS A 7 -11.43 4.59 -29.32
N LEU A 8 -10.65 3.98 -28.43
CA LEU A 8 -11.09 2.94 -27.50
C LEU A 8 -11.38 3.51 -26.12
N ASN A 9 -12.33 2.88 -25.42
CA ASN A 9 -12.59 3.09 -24.00
C ASN A 9 -11.81 2.03 -23.20
N ILE A 10 -10.88 2.47 -22.37
CA ILE A 10 -9.98 1.65 -21.59
C ILE A 10 -10.27 1.85 -20.10
N LEU A 11 -10.50 0.76 -19.37
CA LEU A 11 -10.64 0.78 -17.91
C LEU A 11 -9.46 0.10 -17.24
N LEU A 12 -8.81 0.81 -16.35
CA LEU A 12 -7.72 0.31 -15.51
C LEU A 12 -8.25 0.12 -14.09
N ILE A 13 -8.08 -1.06 -13.51
CA ILE A 13 -8.62 -1.40 -12.20
C ILE A 13 -7.49 -1.88 -11.28
N GLU A 14 -7.38 -1.24 -10.13
CA GLU A 14 -6.68 -1.79 -8.99
C GLU A 14 -7.72 -2.23 -7.95
N PRO A 15 -7.74 -3.52 -7.54
CA PRO A 15 -8.60 -3.95 -6.45
C PRO A 15 -8.38 -3.11 -5.19
N ASN A 16 -9.35 -3.04 -4.30
CA ASN A 16 -9.30 -2.17 -3.12
C ASN A 16 -8.25 -2.60 -2.08
N TYR A 17 -6.99 -2.66 -2.51
CA TYR A 17 -5.83 -2.96 -1.65
C TYR A 17 -5.46 -1.78 -0.76
N SER A 18 -4.99 -2.06 0.46
CA SER A 18 -4.28 -1.10 1.29
C SER A 18 -2.78 -1.18 0.98
N ASN A 19 -2.27 -0.33 0.09
CA ASN A 19 -0.88 -0.37 -0.37
C ASN A 19 -0.23 1.02 -0.40
N LYS A 20 1.11 1.04 -0.28
CA LYS A 20 1.90 2.28 -0.20
C LYS A 20 2.22 2.86 -1.57
N TYR A 21 2.42 2.00 -2.56
CA TYR A 21 2.94 2.35 -3.88
C TYR A 21 1.84 2.32 -4.91
N PRO A 22 1.86 3.26 -5.89
CA PRO A 22 0.91 3.25 -6.99
C PRO A 22 1.12 2.06 -7.91
N PRO A 23 0.10 1.71 -8.74
CA PRO A 23 0.15 0.57 -9.64
C PRO A 23 0.98 0.87 -10.90
N ILE A 24 2.32 0.77 -10.81
CA ILE A 24 3.28 1.14 -11.86
C ILE A 24 2.93 0.50 -13.21
N GLY A 25 2.52 -0.78 -13.24
CA GLY A 25 2.12 -1.45 -14.47
C GLY A 25 0.92 -0.77 -15.15
N LEU A 26 -0.10 -0.38 -14.37
CA LEU A 26 -1.27 0.34 -14.91
C LEU A 26 -0.90 1.77 -15.34
N MET A 27 0.04 2.44 -14.65
CA MET A 27 0.52 3.77 -15.05
C MET A 27 1.22 3.72 -16.42
N LYS A 28 1.98 2.66 -16.73
CA LYS A 28 2.59 2.44 -18.06
C LYS A 28 1.53 2.16 -19.13
N ILE A 29 0.55 1.31 -18.83
CA ILE A 29 -0.57 1.01 -19.72
C ILE A 29 -1.41 2.26 -20.00
N ALA A 30 -1.61 3.11 -18.99
CA ALA A 30 -2.29 4.40 -19.16
C ALA A 30 -1.56 5.30 -20.15
N SER A 31 -0.25 5.46 -19.98
CA SER A 31 0.60 6.26 -20.86
C SER A 31 0.52 5.75 -22.30
N TYR A 32 0.67 4.44 -22.50
CA TYR A 32 0.55 3.77 -23.79
C TYR A 32 -0.78 4.09 -24.49
N HIS A 33 -1.90 3.98 -23.79
CA HIS A 33 -3.21 4.21 -24.38
C HIS A 33 -3.52 5.70 -24.59
N ARG A 34 -3.15 6.58 -23.66
CA ARG A 34 -3.39 8.03 -23.80
C ARG A 34 -2.58 8.63 -24.95
N SER A 35 -1.32 8.24 -25.13
CA SER A 35 -0.50 8.71 -26.26
C SER A 35 -1.08 8.34 -27.63
N ARG A 36 -1.99 7.36 -27.66
CA ARG A 36 -2.73 6.93 -28.87
C ARG A 36 -4.12 7.54 -28.99
N GLY A 37 -4.46 8.48 -28.09
CA GLY A 37 -5.73 9.20 -28.09
C GLY A 37 -6.93 8.39 -27.58
N HIS A 38 -6.70 7.25 -26.92
CA HIS A 38 -7.76 6.46 -26.29
C HIS A 38 -8.31 7.15 -25.04
N ASN A 39 -9.57 6.88 -24.72
CA ASN A 39 -10.17 7.30 -23.46
C ASN A 39 -9.78 6.30 -22.37
N VAL A 40 -9.01 6.76 -21.37
CA VAL A 40 -8.50 5.92 -20.27
C VAL A 40 -9.09 6.39 -18.96
N VAL A 41 -9.66 5.47 -18.19
CA VAL A 41 -10.19 5.71 -16.85
C VAL A 41 -9.53 4.74 -15.89
N PHE A 42 -9.07 5.25 -14.75
CA PHE A 42 -8.54 4.46 -13.66
C PHE A 42 -9.50 4.43 -12.48
N TYR A 43 -9.67 3.27 -11.88
CA TYR A 43 -10.50 3.10 -10.70
C TYR A 43 -9.87 2.18 -9.66
N LYS A 44 -10.04 2.56 -8.39
CA LYS A 44 -9.70 1.77 -7.21
C LYS A 44 -10.82 1.91 -6.18
N GLY A 45 -11.46 0.79 -5.84
CA GLY A 45 -12.60 0.79 -4.92
C GLY A 45 -13.59 -0.34 -5.20
N ASP A 46 -14.82 -0.21 -4.71
CA ASP A 46 -15.91 -1.13 -5.04
C ASP A 46 -16.43 -0.84 -6.46
N LEU A 47 -16.29 -1.80 -7.35
CA LEU A 47 -16.73 -1.66 -8.75
C LEU A 47 -18.24 -1.46 -8.90
N ARG A 48 -19.05 -1.82 -7.90
CA ARG A 48 -20.48 -1.52 -7.90
C ARG A 48 -20.75 -0.02 -7.80
N ASP A 49 -20.02 0.64 -6.90
CA ASP A 49 -20.09 2.10 -6.75
C ASP A 49 -19.60 2.79 -8.03
N PHE A 50 -18.53 2.29 -8.63
CA PHE A 50 -18.04 2.78 -9.93
C PHE A 50 -19.13 2.74 -11.02
N VAL A 51 -19.83 1.61 -11.16
CA VAL A 51 -20.91 1.48 -12.15
C VAL A 51 -22.03 2.48 -11.91
N ILE A 52 -22.44 2.64 -10.65
CA ILE A 52 -23.50 3.60 -10.27
C ILE A 52 -23.07 5.04 -10.58
N GLU A 53 -21.82 5.40 -10.24
CA GLU A 53 -21.27 6.72 -10.54
C GLU A 53 -21.25 7.00 -12.04
N ARG A 54 -20.81 6.04 -12.85
CA ARG A 54 -20.80 6.18 -14.32
C ARG A 54 -22.19 6.34 -14.90
N ILE A 55 -23.17 5.58 -14.42
CA ILE A 55 -24.56 5.70 -14.85
C ILE A 55 -25.11 7.07 -14.46
N CYS A 56 -24.81 7.55 -13.24
CA CYS A 56 -25.20 8.87 -12.78
C CYS A 56 -24.58 9.99 -13.62
N GLU A 57 -23.29 9.90 -13.95
CA GLU A 57 -22.61 10.87 -14.83
C GLU A 57 -23.28 10.95 -16.20
N LYS A 58 -23.54 9.83 -16.86
CA LYS A 58 -24.24 9.77 -18.15
C LYS A 58 -25.67 10.30 -18.05
N CYS A 59 -26.37 10.00 -16.97
CA CYS A 59 -27.70 10.54 -16.71
C CYS A 59 -27.68 12.08 -16.66
N ILE A 60 -26.73 12.66 -15.92
CA ILE A 60 -26.55 14.11 -15.83
C ILE A 60 -26.19 14.73 -17.18
N GLU A 61 -25.29 14.09 -17.96
CA GLU A 61 -24.98 14.54 -19.32
C GLU A 61 -26.22 14.56 -20.22
N THR A 62 -27.03 13.49 -20.16
CA THR A 62 -28.27 13.39 -20.94
C THR A 62 -29.31 14.43 -20.51
N LEU A 63 -29.46 14.66 -19.19
CA LEU A 63 -30.33 15.69 -18.65
C LEU A 63 -29.90 17.08 -19.12
N THR A 64 -28.61 17.39 -19.09
CA THR A 64 -28.07 18.68 -19.54
C THR A 64 -28.28 18.89 -21.05
N GLN A 65 -28.15 17.82 -21.85
CA GLN A 65 -28.46 17.89 -23.30
C GLN A 65 -29.95 18.12 -23.59
N LYS A 66 -30.86 17.60 -22.74
CA LYS A 66 -32.29 17.76 -22.90
C LYS A 66 -32.78 19.12 -22.38
N ASP A 67 -32.21 19.61 -21.28
CA ASP A 67 -32.57 20.86 -20.65
C ASP A 67 -31.37 21.43 -19.88
N ASP A 68 -30.71 22.46 -20.40
CA ASP A 68 -29.59 23.16 -19.81
C ASP A 68 -29.99 24.31 -18.86
N SER A 69 -31.29 24.60 -18.76
CA SER A 69 -31.83 25.63 -17.83
C SER A 69 -31.60 25.26 -16.37
N ILE A 70 -31.49 23.94 -16.08
CA ILE A 70 -31.21 23.42 -14.74
C ILE A 70 -29.77 22.91 -14.67
N LYS A 71 -29.08 23.29 -13.59
CA LYS A 71 -27.73 22.79 -13.29
C LYS A 71 -27.80 21.41 -12.65
N TRP A 72 -28.06 20.36 -13.46
CA TRP A 72 -28.30 18.97 -13.01
C TRP A 72 -27.20 18.39 -12.15
N PHE A 73 -25.96 18.80 -12.34
CA PHE A 73 -24.83 18.37 -11.52
C PHE A 73 -24.98 18.76 -10.04
N LEU A 74 -25.71 19.82 -9.68
CA LEU A 74 -26.02 20.17 -8.28
C LEU A 74 -26.85 19.09 -7.60
N HIS A 75 -27.57 18.31 -8.37
CA HIS A 75 -28.42 17.23 -7.90
C HIS A 75 -27.78 15.85 -7.99
N LYS A 76 -26.48 15.77 -8.37
CA LYS A 76 -25.73 14.51 -8.52
C LYS A 76 -25.91 13.58 -7.33
N ARG A 77 -25.83 14.09 -6.10
CA ARG A 77 -25.99 13.29 -4.88
C ARG A 77 -27.38 12.63 -4.79
N ASN A 78 -28.43 13.35 -5.11
CA ASN A 78 -29.79 12.81 -5.06
C ASN A 78 -30.03 11.80 -6.19
N ILE A 79 -29.58 12.10 -7.40
CA ILE A 79 -29.66 11.19 -8.57
C ILE A 79 -28.93 9.89 -8.25
N LEU A 80 -27.66 9.97 -7.80
CA LEU A 80 -26.85 8.81 -7.44
C LEU A 80 -27.52 7.99 -6.33
N SER A 81 -28.00 8.64 -5.26
CA SER A 81 -28.67 7.97 -4.16
C SER A 81 -29.97 7.29 -4.60
N PHE A 82 -30.74 7.89 -5.50
CA PHE A 82 -31.94 7.29 -6.07
C PHE A 82 -31.60 6.07 -6.94
N ILE A 83 -30.59 6.17 -7.80
CA ILE A 83 -30.12 5.03 -8.60
C ILE A 83 -29.69 3.89 -7.68
N LYS A 84 -28.91 4.18 -6.63
CA LYS A 84 -28.37 3.19 -5.69
C LYS A 84 -29.44 2.52 -4.83
N THR A 85 -30.38 3.28 -4.28
CA THR A 85 -31.30 2.82 -3.22
C THR A 85 -32.75 2.61 -3.65
N ARG A 86 -33.17 3.18 -4.76
CA ARG A 86 -34.56 3.27 -5.27
C ARG A 86 -35.53 4.03 -4.36
N LYS A 87 -35.05 4.69 -3.30
CA LYS A 87 -35.88 5.39 -2.35
C LYS A 87 -36.43 6.67 -2.97
N THR A 88 -37.76 6.85 -2.92
CA THR A 88 -38.45 8.00 -3.50
C THR A 88 -38.08 9.34 -2.86
N GLU A 89 -37.66 9.35 -1.59
CA GLU A 89 -37.18 10.55 -0.89
C GLU A 89 -36.03 11.29 -1.62
N PHE A 90 -35.25 10.62 -2.44
CA PHE A 90 -34.16 11.24 -3.19
C PHE A 90 -34.63 11.85 -4.50
N ILE A 91 -35.56 11.20 -5.22
CA ILE A 91 -36.08 11.73 -6.49
C ILE A 91 -36.96 12.95 -6.26
N THR A 92 -37.71 13.00 -5.16
CA THR A 92 -38.58 14.16 -4.81
C THR A 92 -37.79 15.43 -4.47
N ARG A 93 -36.48 15.32 -4.22
CA ARG A 93 -35.57 16.46 -3.98
C ARG A 93 -34.95 17.04 -5.25
N ILE A 94 -35.27 16.48 -6.40
CA ILE A 94 -34.78 16.95 -7.70
C ILE A 94 -35.84 17.90 -8.27
N PRO A 95 -35.51 19.12 -8.70
CA PRO A 95 -36.48 20.13 -9.08
C PRO A 95 -36.98 19.95 -10.53
N PHE A 96 -37.60 18.82 -10.82
CA PHE A 96 -38.15 18.55 -12.16
C PHE A 96 -39.17 19.58 -12.60
N ASP A 97 -40.00 20.08 -11.69
CA ASP A 97 -41.04 21.10 -11.99
C ASP A 97 -40.44 22.42 -12.50
N SER A 98 -39.17 22.67 -12.24
CA SER A 98 -38.42 23.83 -12.75
C SER A 98 -37.82 23.60 -14.15
N SER A 99 -37.91 22.38 -14.67
CA SER A 99 -37.42 22.02 -16.01
C SER A 99 -38.41 22.51 -17.08
N CYS A 100 -37.88 22.85 -18.27
CA CYS A 100 -38.71 23.07 -19.46
C CYS A 100 -39.46 21.80 -19.88
N TYR A 101 -38.97 20.63 -19.47
CA TYR A 101 -39.52 19.31 -19.84
C TYR A 101 -39.60 18.37 -18.61
N PRO A 102 -40.46 18.68 -17.59
CA PRO A 102 -40.48 17.96 -16.31
C PRO A 102 -40.62 16.45 -16.42
N ALA A 103 -41.59 15.96 -17.20
CA ALA A 103 -41.87 14.55 -17.37
C ALA A 103 -40.68 13.82 -18.03
N LEU A 104 -40.05 14.42 -19.05
CA LEU A 104 -38.93 13.84 -19.78
C LEU A 104 -37.65 13.76 -18.93
N THR A 105 -37.38 14.76 -18.10
CA THR A 105 -36.22 14.79 -17.22
C THR A 105 -36.38 13.83 -16.05
N GLU A 106 -37.59 13.73 -15.46
CA GLU A 106 -37.86 12.71 -14.44
C GLU A 106 -37.74 11.28 -15.00
N GLU A 107 -38.29 11.02 -16.20
CA GLU A 107 -38.17 9.73 -16.90
C GLU A 107 -36.73 9.35 -17.10
N THR A 108 -35.87 10.28 -17.54
CA THR A 108 -34.44 10.04 -17.73
C THR A 108 -33.76 9.54 -16.45
N VAL A 109 -34.07 10.10 -15.28
CA VAL A 109 -33.52 9.64 -14.00
C VAL A 109 -34.08 8.26 -13.61
N ARG A 110 -35.37 7.99 -13.92
CA ARG A 110 -35.95 6.66 -13.69
C ARG A 110 -35.37 5.59 -14.61
N GLU A 111 -35.13 5.93 -15.86
CA GLU A 111 -34.43 5.07 -16.83
C GLU A 111 -33.01 4.73 -16.36
N ALA A 112 -32.25 5.69 -15.84
CA ALA A 112 -30.92 5.47 -15.30
C ALA A 112 -30.94 4.49 -14.11
N LYS A 113 -31.93 4.63 -13.18
CA LYS A 113 -32.15 3.66 -12.10
C LYS A 113 -32.48 2.27 -12.67
N ASP A 114 -33.37 2.18 -13.66
CA ASP A 114 -33.76 0.91 -14.27
C ASP A 114 -32.59 0.26 -15.04
N TYR A 115 -31.77 1.05 -15.72
CA TYR A 115 -30.56 0.59 -16.40
C TYR A 115 -29.61 -0.13 -15.43
N TYR A 116 -29.45 0.43 -14.22
CA TYR A 116 -28.65 -0.22 -13.17
C TYR A 116 -29.30 -1.51 -12.65
N TRP A 117 -30.55 -1.45 -12.20
CA TRP A 117 -31.22 -2.56 -11.51
C TRP A 117 -31.62 -3.72 -12.43
N LYS A 118 -31.98 -3.44 -13.68
CA LYS A 118 -32.23 -4.46 -14.74
C LYS A 118 -30.93 -5.01 -15.30
N LYS A 119 -29.77 -4.56 -14.79
CA LYS A 119 -28.43 -4.98 -15.22
C LYS A 119 -28.17 -4.84 -16.70
N ILE A 120 -28.73 -3.81 -17.34
CA ILE A 120 -28.57 -3.56 -18.79
C ILE A 120 -27.08 -3.26 -19.07
N TRP A 121 -26.38 -2.58 -18.17
CA TRP A 121 -24.95 -2.31 -18.25
C TRP A 121 -24.07 -3.57 -18.37
N GLN A 122 -24.57 -4.75 -17.95
CA GLN A 122 -23.87 -6.03 -18.17
C GLN A 122 -24.10 -6.59 -19.58
N LYS A 123 -25.27 -6.30 -20.19
CA LYS A 123 -25.61 -6.74 -21.53
C LYS A 123 -24.97 -5.84 -22.59
N GLU A 124 -24.78 -4.59 -22.27
CA GLU A 124 -24.22 -3.54 -23.12
C GLU A 124 -23.00 -2.89 -22.44
N PRO A 125 -21.88 -3.63 -22.24
CA PRO A 125 -20.71 -3.10 -21.55
C PRO A 125 -20.09 -1.92 -22.31
N GLU A 126 -19.59 -0.95 -21.55
CA GLU A 126 -19.00 0.28 -22.11
C GLU A 126 -17.58 0.11 -22.61
N TRP A 127 -16.80 -0.79 -21.97
CA TRP A 127 -15.36 -0.82 -22.11
C TRP A 127 -14.87 -1.73 -23.23
N ASP A 128 -14.03 -1.19 -24.10
CA ASP A 128 -13.40 -1.96 -25.16
C ASP A 128 -12.28 -2.85 -24.64
N ARG A 129 -11.54 -2.37 -23.61
CA ARG A 129 -10.52 -3.15 -22.90
C ARG A 129 -10.57 -2.85 -21.40
N VAL A 130 -10.30 -3.87 -20.59
CA VAL A 130 -10.20 -3.75 -19.13
C VAL A 130 -8.89 -4.39 -18.66
N PHE A 131 -8.17 -3.69 -17.82
CA PHE A 131 -6.92 -4.16 -17.21
C PHE A 131 -7.06 -4.22 -15.70
N VAL A 132 -6.75 -5.36 -15.11
CA VAL A 132 -6.76 -5.56 -13.65
C VAL A 132 -5.36 -5.87 -13.19
N THR A 133 -4.81 -5.03 -12.29
CA THR A 133 -3.54 -5.33 -11.63
C THR A 133 -3.74 -6.22 -10.42
N THR A 134 -2.75 -7.07 -10.12
CA THR A 134 -2.77 -7.97 -8.96
C THR A 134 -1.51 -7.80 -8.13
N LEU A 135 -1.65 -7.86 -6.80
CA LEU A 135 -0.54 -7.77 -5.85
C LEU A 135 -0.17 -9.16 -5.31
N PHE A 136 0.01 -9.28 -3.98
CA PHE A 136 0.48 -10.49 -3.31
C PHE A 136 -0.62 -11.55 -3.15
N THR A 137 -0.20 -12.78 -2.94
CA THR A 137 -1.06 -13.97 -2.78
C THR A 137 -2.12 -13.83 -1.69
N PHE A 138 -1.82 -13.09 -0.63
CA PHE A 138 -2.73 -12.86 0.49
C PHE A 138 -3.86 -11.85 0.22
N TYR A 139 -3.92 -11.28 -0.99
CA TYR A 139 -5.05 -10.49 -1.47
C TYR A 139 -5.97 -11.30 -2.40
N TRP A 140 -5.97 -12.63 -2.27
CA TRP A 140 -6.67 -13.54 -3.17
C TRP A 140 -8.14 -13.20 -3.34
N ASP A 141 -8.92 -13.19 -2.24
CA ASP A 141 -10.38 -13.06 -2.31
C ASP A 141 -10.80 -11.77 -3.01
N ILE A 142 -10.26 -10.63 -2.58
CA ILE A 142 -10.58 -9.33 -3.18
C ILE A 142 -10.13 -9.26 -4.64
N THR A 143 -9.04 -9.92 -5.01
CA THR A 143 -8.55 -9.99 -6.39
C THR A 143 -9.49 -10.79 -7.26
N ILE A 144 -9.88 -11.99 -6.82
CA ILE A 144 -10.78 -12.87 -7.58
C ILE A 144 -12.16 -12.25 -7.77
N ASP A 145 -12.72 -11.64 -6.71
CA ASP A 145 -14.00 -10.94 -6.80
C ASP A 145 -13.94 -9.75 -7.77
N THR A 146 -12.84 -8.99 -7.74
CA THR A 146 -12.63 -7.89 -8.69
C THR A 146 -12.54 -8.37 -10.12
N ILE A 147 -11.80 -9.47 -10.40
CA ILE A 147 -11.68 -10.04 -11.75
C ILE A 147 -13.04 -10.54 -12.25
N LYS A 148 -13.80 -11.26 -11.43
CA LYS A 148 -15.15 -11.73 -11.77
C LYS A 148 -16.09 -10.58 -12.11
N PHE A 149 -16.03 -9.49 -11.34
CA PHE A 149 -16.84 -8.32 -11.62
C PHE A 149 -16.36 -7.57 -12.86
N ALA A 150 -15.05 -7.38 -13.04
CA ALA A 150 -14.46 -6.72 -14.21
C ALA A 150 -14.86 -7.39 -15.54
N LYS A 151 -15.05 -8.71 -15.52
CA LYS A 151 -15.54 -9.49 -16.69
C LYS A 151 -16.91 -9.02 -17.16
N LEU A 152 -17.75 -8.47 -16.29
CA LEU A 152 -19.08 -7.94 -16.62
C LEU A 152 -19.02 -6.54 -17.28
N LEU A 153 -17.87 -5.86 -17.18
CA LEU A 153 -17.69 -4.49 -17.66
C LEU A 153 -17.10 -4.42 -19.08
N VAL A 154 -16.48 -5.48 -19.57
CA VAL A 154 -15.80 -5.52 -20.84
C VAL A 154 -16.71 -6.05 -21.95
N LYS A 155 -16.67 -5.45 -23.16
CA LYS A 155 -17.46 -5.88 -24.34
C LYS A 155 -17.15 -7.31 -24.76
N ASN A 156 -15.87 -7.69 -24.72
CA ASN A 156 -15.44 -9.04 -25.04
C ASN A 156 -14.52 -9.55 -23.93
N PRO A 157 -14.82 -10.68 -23.29
CA PRO A 157 -13.99 -11.25 -22.24
C PRO A 157 -12.52 -11.49 -22.61
N LYS A 158 -12.20 -11.60 -23.90
CA LYS A 158 -10.82 -11.73 -24.42
C LYS A 158 -10.02 -10.43 -24.26
N ASP A 159 -10.70 -9.30 -24.12
CA ASP A 159 -10.11 -7.97 -23.93
C ASP A 159 -10.00 -7.59 -22.44
N LEU A 160 -10.29 -8.53 -21.53
CA LEU A 160 -9.95 -8.44 -20.11
C LEU A 160 -8.56 -9.03 -19.89
N MET A 161 -7.60 -8.16 -19.53
CA MET A 161 -6.23 -8.56 -19.21
C MET A 161 -5.99 -8.44 -17.71
N VAL A 162 -5.57 -9.53 -17.09
CA VAL A 162 -5.20 -9.60 -15.66
C VAL A 162 -3.71 -9.84 -15.56
N GLY A 163 -2.98 -8.97 -14.89
CA GLY A 163 -1.52 -9.05 -14.76
C GLY A 163 -1.02 -8.64 -13.37
N GLY A 164 0.28 -8.70 -13.16
CA GLY A 164 0.94 -8.33 -11.92
C GLY A 164 1.48 -9.53 -11.13
N VAL A 165 1.81 -9.31 -9.87
CA VAL A 165 2.56 -10.28 -9.05
C VAL A 165 1.79 -11.57 -8.85
N LEU A 166 0.57 -11.51 -8.30
CA LEU A 166 -0.24 -12.70 -8.05
C LEU A 166 -0.56 -13.44 -9.36
N ALA A 167 -0.91 -12.71 -10.43
CA ALA A 167 -1.17 -13.28 -11.75
C ALA A 167 0.01 -14.06 -12.32
N SER A 168 1.23 -13.60 -12.03
CA SER A 168 2.46 -14.28 -12.47
C SER A 168 2.85 -15.46 -11.58
N LEU A 169 2.51 -15.42 -10.29
CA LEU A 169 2.83 -16.49 -9.35
C LEU A 169 1.84 -17.66 -9.43
N GLN A 170 0.54 -17.37 -9.59
CA GLN A 170 -0.55 -18.35 -9.51
C GLN A 170 -1.51 -18.26 -10.72
N PRO A 171 -0.98 -18.37 -11.97
CA PRO A 171 -1.81 -18.20 -13.16
C PRO A 171 -2.86 -19.30 -13.34
N LYS A 172 -2.58 -20.53 -12.90
CA LYS A 172 -3.51 -21.66 -13.00
C LYS A 172 -4.69 -21.48 -12.05
N GLU A 173 -4.42 -21.13 -10.81
CA GLU A 173 -5.41 -20.90 -9.77
C GLU A 173 -6.35 -19.74 -10.13
N ILE A 174 -5.82 -18.65 -10.68
CA ILE A 174 -6.65 -17.54 -11.19
C ILE A 174 -7.53 -18.02 -12.35
N PHE A 175 -6.99 -18.79 -13.29
CA PHE A 175 -7.77 -19.32 -14.40
C PHE A 175 -8.89 -20.26 -13.91
N GLU A 176 -8.61 -21.16 -13.00
CA GLU A 176 -9.60 -22.07 -12.39
C GLU A 176 -10.71 -21.28 -11.68
N ALA A 177 -10.37 -20.21 -10.95
CA ALA A 177 -11.33 -19.42 -10.20
C ALA A 177 -12.17 -18.46 -11.06
N THR A 178 -11.66 -17.99 -12.22
CA THR A 178 -12.27 -16.87 -13.00
C THR A 178 -12.55 -17.20 -14.45
N VAL A 179 -11.96 -18.27 -15.00
CA VAL A 179 -11.94 -18.62 -16.43
C VAL A 179 -11.24 -17.54 -17.29
N ILE A 180 -10.48 -16.64 -16.67
CA ILE A 180 -9.67 -15.63 -17.35
C ILE A 180 -8.21 -16.06 -17.31
N LYS A 181 -7.58 -16.19 -18.46
CA LYS A 181 -6.15 -16.51 -18.57
C LYS A 181 -5.32 -15.26 -18.24
N PRO A 182 -4.57 -15.24 -17.12
CA PRO A 182 -3.80 -14.06 -16.76
C PRO A 182 -2.56 -13.91 -17.65
N PHE A 183 -2.08 -12.68 -17.76
CA PHE A 183 -0.77 -12.37 -18.34
C PHE A 183 0.32 -12.62 -17.29
N VAL A 184 1.32 -13.41 -17.67
CA VAL A 184 2.45 -13.83 -16.79
C VAL A 184 3.72 -13.07 -17.17
N GLY A 185 4.40 -12.52 -16.16
CA GLY A 185 5.66 -11.79 -16.33
C GLY A 185 5.48 -10.31 -16.66
N VAL A 186 6.44 -9.75 -17.39
CA VAL A 186 6.54 -8.33 -17.71
C VAL A 186 6.25 -8.07 -19.19
N MET A 187 5.76 -6.87 -19.51
CA MET A 187 5.43 -6.45 -20.87
C MET A 187 6.66 -5.84 -21.56
N ASP A 188 7.75 -6.61 -21.64
CA ASP A 188 9.08 -6.22 -22.10
C ASP A 188 9.33 -6.48 -23.61
N LYS A 189 8.28 -6.78 -24.37
CA LYS A 189 8.34 -7.04 -25.81
C LYS A 189 7.35 -6.17 -26.56
N PRO A 190 7.66 -5.82 -27.83
CA PRO A 190 6.70 -5.12 -28.68
C PRO A 190 5.51 -6.02 -29.04
N GLY A 191 4.38 -5.40 -29.37
CA GLY A 191 3.20 -6.11 -29.89
C GLY A 191 2.37 -6.86 -28.86
N ILE A 192 2.65 -6.73 -27.55
CA ILE A 192 1.90 -7.43 -26.48
C ILE A 192 0.45 -6.95 -26.41
N LEU A 193 0.21 -5.63 -26.43
CA LEU A 193 -1.14 -5.08 -26.37
C LEU A 193 -1.79 -4.98 -27.76
N ASP A 194 -1.03 -4.58 -28.77
CA ASP A 194 -1.50 -4.40 -30.13
C ASP A 194 -0.52 -5.04 -31.09
N LYS A 195 -0.98 -6.06 -31.85
CA LYS A 195 -0.17 -6.74 -32.84
C LYS A 195 0.38 -5.73 -33.87
N GLY A 196 1.68 -5.77 -34.13
CA GLY A 196 2.36 -4.87 -35.05
C GLY A 196 2.72 -3.49 -34.46
N ASP A 197 2.38 -3.20 -33.23
CA ASP A 197 2.91 -2.02 -32.51
C ASP A 197 4.34 -2.31 -32.04
N THR A 198 5.23 -1.33 -32.19
CA THR A 198 6.64 -1.45 -31.82
C THR A 198 6.93 -1.03 -30.40
N ALA A 199 5.96 -0.42 -29.71
CA ALA A 199 6.14 0.05 -28.34
C ALA A 199 6.30 -1.11 -27.34
N ILE A 200 7.23 -0.93 -26.45
CA ILE A 200 7.46 -1.82 -25.29
C ILE A 200 6.82 -1.17 -24.07
N ILE A 201 5.77 -1.79 -23.54
CA ILE A 201 4.98 -1.20 -22.45
C ILE A 201 5.84 -0.97 -21.20
N ASP A 202 6.80 -1.84 -20.96
CA ASP A 202 7.69 -1.73 -19.81
C ASP A 202 8.64 -0.53 -19.87
N GLU A 203 8.83 0.06 -21.06
CA GLU A 203 9.63 1.25 -21.30
C GLU A 203 8.82 2.55 -21.34
N GLU A 204 7.48 2.46 -21.35
CA GLU A 204 6.62 3.64 -21.33
C GLU A 204 6.81 4.46 -20.05
N PRO A 205 6.77 5.80 -20.15
CA PRO A 205 6.79 6.67 -18.97
C PRO A 205 5.55 6.44 -18.11
N LEU A 206 5.63 6.78 -16.83
CA LEU A 206 4.52 6.60 -15.90
C LEU A 206 3.49 7.72 -16.03
N ASP A 207 2.21 7.38 -16.20
CA ASP A 207 1.12 8.36 -16.16
C ASP A 207 0.67 8.60 -14.72
N TYR A 208 1.21 9.65 -14.10
CA TYR A 208 0.82 10.05 -12.73
C TYR A 208 -0.58 10.63 -12.66
N SER A 209 -1.15 11.06 -13.77
CA SER A 209 -2.49 11.67 -13.76
C SER A 209 -3.59 10.72 -13.31
N ILE A 210 -3.43 9.40 -13.52
CA ILE A 210 -4.41 8.42 -13.07
C ILE A 210 -4.61 8.42 -11.54
N LEU A 211 -3.58 8.84 -10.77
CA LEU A 211 -3.65 8.89 -9.31
C LEU A 211 -4.57 10.01 -8.82
N ASP A 212 -4.77 11.04 -9.64
CA ASP A 212 -5.67 12.18 -9.32
C ASP A 212 -7.15 11.88 -9.70
N GLU A 213 -7.42 10.77 -10.41
CA GLU A 213 -8.79 10.33 -10.72
C GLU A 213 -9.52 9.74 -9.49
N ILE A 214 -8.77 9.19 -8.53
CA ILE A 214 -9.29 8.46 -7.37
C ILE A 214 -9.12 9.25 -6.06
N ASP A 215 -9.86 8.87 -5.03
CA ASP A 215 -9.74 9.49 -3.70
C ASP A 215 -8.64 8.86 -2.84
N TYR A 216 -8.29 7.60 -3.11
CA TYR A 216 -7.21 6.93 -2.40
C TYR A 216 -5.87 7.64 -2.61
N LYS A 217 -5.20 7.99 -1.50
CA LYS A 217 -3.87 8.63 -1.54
C LYS A 217 -2.79 7.62 -1.20
N TYR A 218 -1.95 7.33 -2.19
CA TYR A 218 -0.78 6.48 -1.95
C TYR A 218 0.24 7.24 -1.10
N PRO A 219 0.69 6.67 0.03
CA PRO A 219 1.67 7.33 0.90
C PRO A 219 2.95 7.76 0.18
N MET A 220 3.35 7.01 -0.86
CA MET A 220 4.55 7.27 -1.65
C MET A 220 4.17 7.69 -3.08
N SER A 221 3.34 8.74 -3.24
CA SER A 221 2.90 9.22 -4.56
C SER A 221 3.82 10.27 -5.18
N ASN A 222 4.73 10.88 -4.42
CA ASN A 222 5.61 11.98 -4.85
C ASN A 222 7.05 11.47 -5.04
N ALA A 223 7.23 10.50 -5.91
CA ALA A 223 8.54 9.98 -6.27
C ALA A 223 8.59 9.56 -7.74
N TYR A 224 9.77 9.54 -8.31
CA TYR A 224 10.02 8.75 -9.52
C TYR A 224 10.08 7.27 -9.16
N TYR A 225 9.52 6.43 -10.02
CA TYR A 225 9.61 4.98 -9.89
C TYR A 225 10.31 4.39 -11.10
N GLY A 226 11.22 3.45 -10.87
CA GLY A 226 11.93 2.81 -11.97
C GLY A 226 12.73 1.60 -11.54
N TYR A 227 13.47 1.10 -12.51
CA TYR A 227 14.44 0.02 -12.39
C TYR A 227 15.70 0.47 -13.11
N MET A 228 16.85 0.23 -12.53
CA MET A 228 18.14 0.36 -13.18
C MET A 228 18.79 -1.01 -13.43
N THR A 229 18.33 -2.04 -12.70
CA THR A 229 18.59 -3.45 -12.98
C THR A 229 17.28 -4.23 -12.89
N ARG A 230 17.23 -5.47 -13.38
CA ARG A 230 16.06 -6.32 -13.26
C ARG A 230 16.43 -7.77 -13.01
N GLY A 231 15.59 -8.48 -12.24
CA GLY A 231 15.88 -9.84 -11.83
C GLY A 231 16.95 -9.92 -10.73
N CYS A 232 17.45 -11.11 -10.46
CA CYS A 232 18.48 -11.34 -9.47
C CYS A 232 19.37 -12.51 -9.88
N ILE A 233 20.67 -12.44 -9.52
CA ILE A 233 21.64 -13.54 -9.70
C ILE A 233 21.43 -14.67 -8.70
N ARG A 234 20.54 -14.51 -7.72
CA ARG A 234 20.25 -15.48 -6.66
C ARG A 234 18.92 -16.19 -6.91
N SER A 235 18.83 -17.41 -6.38
CA SER A 235 17.61 -18.24 -6.37
C SER A 235 17.21 -18.60 -4.95
N CYS A 236 17.05 -17.57 -4.08
CA CYS A 236 16.67 -17.80 -2.68
C CYS A 236 15.30 -18.52 -2.61
N PRO A 237 15.17 -19.59 -1.81
CA PRO A 237 13.97 -20.45 -1.81
C PRO A 237 12.70 -19.73 -1.37
N PHE A 238 12.81 -18.66 -0.59
CA PHE A 238 11.68 -17.84 -0.15
C PHE A 238 11.30 -16.72 -1.14
N CYS A 239 12.09 -16.49 -2.19
CA CYS A 239 11.97 -15.30 -3.03
C CYS A 239 11.17 -15.57 -4.30
N ALA A 240 10.27 -14.63 -4.64
CA ALA A 240 9.45 -14.69 -5.85
C ALA A 240 10.20 -14.24 -7.12
N VAL A 241 11.30 -13.49 -6.97
CA VAL A 241 12.02 -12.86 -8.10
C VAL A 241 12.43 -13.85 -9.20
N PRO A 242 12.98 -15.03 -8.90
CA PRO A 242 13.34 -15.99 -9.96
C PRO A 242 12.16 -16.43 -10.85
N LYS A 243 10.93 -16.36 -10.32
CA LYS A 243 9.72 -16.68 -11.08
C LYS A 243 9.15 -15.47 -11.80
N LEU A 244 9.21 -14.28 -11.19
CA LEU A 244 8.68 -13.03 -11.74
C LEU A 244 9.59 -12.45 -12.82
N GLU A 245 10.90 -12.49 -12.59
CA GLU A 245 11.96 -11.89 -13.41
C GLU A 245 13.12 -12.89 -13.56
N PRO A 246 12.97 -13.94 -14.38
CA PRO A 246 13.90 -15.06 -14.43
C PRO A 246 15.27 -14.71 -15.04
N LYS A 247 15.37 -13.59 -15.74
CA LYS A 247 16.61 -13.13 -16.37
C LYS A 247 17.14 -11.91 -15.64
N TYR A 248 18.43 -11.93 -15.30
CA TYR A 248 19.09 -10.74 -14.78
C TYR A 248 19.47 -9.80 -15.92
N ASN A 249 19.02 -8.54 -15.83
CA ASN A 249 19.45 -7.45 -16.69
C ASN A 249 20.32 -6.50 -15.86
N PRO A 250 21.62 -6.35 -16.15
CA PRO A 250 22.55 -5.62 -15.31
C PRO A 250 22.43 -4.09 -15.40
N TYR A 251 21.81 -3.55 -16.47
CA TYR A 251 21.65 -2.12 -16.62
C TYR A 251 20.46 -1.73 -17.52
N ILE A 252 19.63 -0.83 -17.01
CA ILE A 252 18.45 -0.27 -17.69
C ILE A 252 18.52 1.25 -17.51
N PRO A 253 18.83 2.04 -18.55
CA PRO A 253 18.86 3.49 -18.47
C PRO A 253 17.53 4.09 -18.00
N LEU A 254 17.57 5.09 -17.13
CA LEU A 254 16.38 5.67 -16.48
C LEU A 254 16.22 7.18 -16.79
N SER A 255 17.28 7.89 -17.13
CA SER A 255 17.34 9.36 -17.30
C SER A 255 16.22 9.90 -18.21
N LYS A 256 16.05 9.31 -19.38
CA LYS A 256 14.98 9.70 -20.34
C LYS A 256 13.59 9.64 -19.73
N ARG A 257 13.30 8.60 -18.94
CA ARG A 257 11.98 8.43 -18.29
C ARG A 257 11.78 9.45 -17.15
N ILE A 258 12.84 9.80 -16.44
CA ILE A 258 12.84 10.86 -15.43
C ILE A 258 12.54 12.21 -16.11
N GLU A 259 13.23 12.53 -17.20
CA GLU A 259 13.02 13.76 -17.97
C GLU A 259 11.57 13.87 -18.48
N GLN A 260 11.06 12.85 -19.14
CA GLN A 260 9.68 12.81 -19.63
C GLN A 260 8.65 12.99 -18.52
N THR A 261 8.90 12.38 -17.36
CA THR A 261 8.03 12.53 -16.18
C THR A 261 8.10 13.96 -15.64
N ALA A 262 9.30 14.52 -15.51
CA ALA A 262 9.51 15.88 -15.02
C ALA A 262 8.87 16.94 -15.95
N GLU A 263 8.99 16.76 -17.24
CA GLU A 263 8.40 17.64 -18.26
C GLU A 263 6.86 17.66 -18.20
N ARG A 264 6.23 16.50 -17.99
CA ARG A 264 4.77 16.36 -17.96
C ARG A 264 4.15 16.69 -16.61
N TYR A 265 4.74 16.22 -15.52
CA TYR A 265 4.11 16.26 -14.19
C TYR A 265 4.86 17.15 -13.19
N GLY A 266 5.98 17.73 -13.59
CA GLY A 266 6.92 18.40 -12.70
C GLY A 266 7.93 17.44 -12.06
N ALA A 267 9.05 17.97 -11.63
CA ALA A 267 10.09 17.18 -10.99
C ALA A 267 9.58 16.56 -9.68
N GLN A 268 9.78 15.25 -9.54
CA GLN A 268 9.44 14.51 -8.33
C GLN A 268 10.59 14.63 -7.32
N LYS A 269 10.23 14.59 -6.01
CA LYS A 269 11.19 14.82 -4.94
C LYS A 269 12.19 13.67 -4.79
N ASP A 270 11.70 12.44 -4.74
CA ASP A 270 12.48 11.26 -4.40
C ASP A 270 12.55 10.27 -5.58
N LEU A 271 13.50 9.32 -5.54
CA LEU A 271 13.66 8.26 -6.52
C LEU A 271 13.55 6.90 -5.84
N LEU A 272 12.51 6.15 -6.16
CA LEU A 272 12.31 4.78 -5.68
C LEU A 272 12.66 3.78 -6.78
N LEU A 273 13.71 3.03 -6.54
CA LEU A 273 14.22 2.01 -7.45
C LEU A 273 13.76 0.63 -6.97
N MET A 274 13.04 -0.09 -7.84
CA MET A 274 12.48 -1.42 -7.56
C MET A 274 13.46 -2.53 -7.94
N ASP A 275 14.75 -2.24 -7.87
CA ASP A 275 15.84 -3.15 -8.20
C ASP A 275 15.94 -4.26 -7.16
N ASN A 276 15.99 -5.51 -7.62
CA ASN A 276 16.08 -6.66 -6.73
C ASN A 276 17.52 -6.90 -6.20
N ASN A 277 18.54 -6.51 -6.95
CA ASN A 277 19.93 -6.66 -6.54
C ASN A 277 20.89 -5.80 -7.38
N VAL A 278 20.85 -4.49 -7.20
CA VAL A 278 21.68 -3.55 -7.98
C VAL A 278 23.18 -3.78 -7.80
N LEU A 279 23.63 -4.26 -6.62
CA LEU A 279 25.06 -4.54 -6.36
C LEU A 279 25.63 -5.70 -7.16
N ALA A 280 24.78 -6.50 -7.81
CA ALA A 280 25.22 -7.58 -8.70
C ALA A 280 25.60 -7.06 -10.10
N SER A 281 25.32 -5.79 -10.41
CA SER A 281 25.66 -5.21 -11.70
C SER A 281 27.14 -4.86 -11.79
N ASP A 282 27.75 -5.25 -12.91
CA ASP A 282 29.10 -4.81 -13.29
C ASP A 282 29.10 -3.35 -13.73
N ASN A 283 27.92 -2.79 -14.10
CA ASN A 283 27.74 -1.39 -14.48
C ASN A 283 27.36 -0.49 -13.29
N LEU A 284 27.64 -0.89 -12.04
CA LEU A 284 27.23 -0.12 -10.87
C LEU A 284 27.75 1.31 -10.89
N ALA A 285 28.97 1.55 -11.38
CA ALA A 285 29.55 2.88 -11.47
C ALA A 285 28.76 3.77 -12.44
N GLU A 286 28.40 3.24 -13.63
CA GLU A 286 27.58 3.97 -14.61
C GLU A 286 26.17 4.26 -14.07
N ILE A 287 25.57 3.28 -13.38
CA ILE A 287 24.27 3.45 -12.70
C ILE A 287 24.34 4.61 -11.71
N ILE A 288 25.37 4.69 -10.89
CA ILE A 288 25.54 5.76 -9.90
C ILE A 288 25.75 7.11 -10.57
N GLU A 289 26.54 7.19 -11.64
CA GLU A 289 26.75 8.42 -12.39
C GLU A 289 25.46 8.90 -13.08
N GLU A 290 24.66 7.99 -13.65
CA GLU A 290 23.35 8.34 -14.21
C GLU A 290 22.41 8.89 -13.12
N ILE A 291 22.36 8.26 -11.95
CA ILE A 291 21.58 8.74 -10.80
C ILE A 291 21.98 10.16 -10.40
N LYS A 292 23.30 10.45 -10.34
CA LYS A 292 23.79 11.80 -10.04
C LYS A 292 23.36 12.81 -11.12
N SER A 293 23.49 12.45 -12.40
CA SER A 293 23.10 13.32 -13.51
C SER A 293 21.61 13.65 -13.49
N CYS A 294 20.77 12.78 -12.91
CA CYS A 294 19.34 13.02 -12.69
C CYS A 294 19.05 13.92 -11.47
N GLY A 295 20.08 14.49 -10.83
CA GLY A 295 19.94 15.38 -9.69
C GLY A 295 19.70 14.66 -8.37
N PHE A 296 20.32 13.51 -8.15
CA PHE A 296 20.24 12.73 -6.91
C PHE A 296 21.63 12.45 -6.29
N ALA A 297 22.60 13.36 -6.50
CA ALA A 297 23.84 13.32 -5.75
C ALA A 297 23.58 13.56 -4.25
N LYS A 298 24.53 13.24 -3.39
CA LYS A 298 24.40 13.17 -1.91
C LYS A 298 23.70 14.37 -1.25
N HIS A 299 23.90 15.56 -1.77
CA HIS A 299 23.38 16.81 -1.19
C HIS A 299 22.40 17.54 -2.10
N ASP A 300 21.96 16.90 -3.18
CA ASP A 300 21.03 17.50 -4.11
C ASP A 300 19.69 17.81 -3.45
N THR A 301 19.18 18.98 -3.77
CA THR A 301 17.88 19.45 -3.31
C THR A 301 16.96 19.72 -4.51
N LEU A 302 15.67 19.66 -4.26
CA LEU A 302 14.64 20.05 -5.22
C LEU A 302 13.92 21.30 -4.70
N VAL A 303 13.89 22.34 -5.53
CA VAL A 303 12.87 23.39 -5.42
C VAL A 303 11.67 22.92 -6.22
N ALA A 304 10.61 22.55 -5.53
CA ALA A 304 9.42 21.97 -6.19
C ALA A 304 8.82 23.02 -7.15
N PRO A 305 8.49 22.63 -8.39
CA PRO A 305 7.78 23.52 -9.31
C PRO A 305 6.34 23.75 -8.85
N ASN A 306 5.73 24.84 -9.35
CA ASN A 306 4.35 25.16 -9.01
C ASN A 306 3.37 24.06 -9.52
N PRO A 307 2.72 23.29 -8.66
CA PRO A 307 1.86 22.19 -9.08
C PRO A 307 0.61 22.67 -9.83
N LEU A 308 0.16 23.90 -9.58
CA LEU A 308 -1.01 24.46 -10.27
C LEU A 308 -0.70 24.76 -11.73
N GLU A 309 0.50 25.27 -12.06
CA GLU A 309 0.91 25.51 -13.44
C GLU A 309 0.93 24.21 -14.25
N PHE A 310 1.48 23.13 -13.69
CA PHE A 310 1.46 21.81 -14.35
C PHE A 310 0.05 21.25 -14.52
N ALA A 311 -0.81 21.43 -13.52
CA ALA A 311 -2.19 20.98 -13.60
C ALA A 311 -2.94 21.72 -14.71
N ILE A 312 -2.82 23.03 -14.79
CA ILE A 312 -3.41 23.88 -15.84
C ILE A 312 -2.84 23.57 -17.22
N LYS A 313 -1.50 23.40 -17.35
CA LYS A 313 -0.87 22.97 -18.61
C LYS A 313 -1.49 21.69 -19.14
N ASN A 314 -1.55 20.66 -18.31
CA ASN A 314 -2.10 19.36 -18.71
C ASN A 314 -3.62 19.42 -19.00
N LEU A 315 -4.35 20.29 -18.29
CA LEU A 315 -5.77 20.55 -18.59
C LEU A 315 -5.95 21.23 -19.95
N LYS A 316 -5.11 22.23 -20.28
CA LYS A 316 -5.10 22.86 -21.62
C LYS A 316 -4.79 21.85 -22.71
N ASP A 317 -3.79 21.01 -22.51
CA ASP A 317 -3.35 19.96 -23.46
C ASP A 317 -4.39 18.83 -23.63
N GLY A 318 -5.39 18.72 -22.77
CA GLY A 318 -6.38 17.63 -22.81
C GLY A 318 -5.80 16.24 -22.51
N TRP A 319 -4.72 16.19 -21.70
CA TRP A 319 -4.03 14.92 -21.39
C TRP A 319 -4.92 13.95 -20.59
N ASN A 320 -5.58 14.44 -19.54
CA ASN A 320 -6.52 13.70 -18.72
C ASN A 320 -7.49 14.70 -18.03
N ASP A 321 -8.50 15.15 -18.78
CA ASP A 321 -9.40 16.20 -18.32
C ASP A 321 -10.07 15.83 -16.98
N ARG A 322 -10.48 14.56 -16.79
CA ARG A 322 -11.11 14.08 -15.56
C ARG A 322 -10.21 14.31 -14.33
N ALA A 323 -8.94 13.95 -14.43
CA ALA A 323 -7.97 14.13 -13.35
C ALA A 323 -7.64 15.62 -13.14
N TYR A 324 -7.40 16.34 -14.24
CA TYR A 324 -6.91 17.71 -14.13
C TYR A 324 -7.99 18.75 -13.82
N ILE A 325 -9.25 18.50 -14.12
CA ILE A 325 -10.37 19.29 -13.57
C ILE A 325 -10.35 19.19 -12.03
N LYS A 326 -10.30 17.96 -11.49
CA LYS A 326 -10.27 17.71 -10.04
C LYS A 326 -9.03 18.33 -9.39
N LYS A 327 -7.85 18.10 -9.97
CA LYS A 327 -6.57 18.58 -9.44
C LYS A 327 -6.45 20.09 -9.49
N SER A 328 -6.78 20.72 -10.62
CA SER A 328 -6.72 22.17 -10.77
C SER A 328 -7.66 22.87 -9.81
N HIS A 329 -8.90 22.39 -9.69
CA HIS A 329 -9.85 22.90 -8.72
C HIS A 329 -9.31 22.81 -7.29
N SER A 330 -8.84 21.62 -6.89
CA SER A 330 -8.28 21.41 -5.54
C SER A 330 -7.10 22.33 -5.23
N LEU A 331 -6.20 22.53 -6.19
CA LEU A 331 -5.04 23.42 -6.03
C LEU A 331 -5.43 24.90 -6.01
N ILE A 332 -6.38 25.33 -6.85
CA ILE A 332 -6.93 26.68 -6.81
C ILE A 332 -7.55 26.95 -5.41
N MET A 333 -8.35 26.04 -4.90
CA MET A 333 -8.97 26.17 -3.56
C MET A 333 -7.94 26.14 -2.44
N GLU A 334 -6.89 25.32 -2.56
CA GLU A 334 -5.77 25.30 -1.61
C GLU A 334 -5.04 26.65 -1.59
N PHE A 335 -4.72 27.22 -2.77
CA PHE A 335 -4.03 28.51 -2.87
C PHE A 335 -4.93 29.64 -2.38
N TYR A 336 -6.20 29.63 -2.77
CA TYR A 336 -7.22 30.58 -2.27
C TYR A 336 -7.30 30.58 -0.73
N SER A 337 -7.29 29.42 -0.10
CA SER A 337 -7.38 29.31 1.37
C SER A 337 -6.21 29.98 2.13
N LYS A 338 -5.10 30.26 1.44
CA LYS A 338 -3.92 30.94 2.01
C LYS A 338 -3.95 32.44 1.84
N LEU A 339 -4.89 32.98 1.05
CA LEU A 339 -5.04 34.42 0.80
C LEU A 339 -5.75 35.11 1.98
N LYS A 340 -5.50 36.42 2.13
CA LYS A 340 -6.10 37.25 3.17
C LYS A 340 -6.48 38.63 2.60
N GLY A 341 -7.43 39.30 3.26
CA GLY A 341 -7.87 40.65 2.91
C GLY A 341 -8.35 40.78 1.46
N MET A 342 -8.03 41.86 0.81
CA MET A 342 -8.48 42.20 -0.55
C MET A 342 -8.14 41.13 -1.60
N ASP A 343 -6.96 40.48 -1.50
CA ASP A 343 -6.58 39.40 -2.43
C ASP A 343 -7.55 38.20 -2.31
N SER A 344 -8.01 37.88 -1.10
CA SER A 344 -9.01 36.82 -0.87
C SER A 344 -10.38 37.20 -1.44
N GLU A 345 -10.81 38.45 -1.23
CA GLU A 345 -12.10 38.96 -1.74
C GLU A 345 -12.12 38.99 -3.27
N ASN A 346 -11.05 39.45 -3.91
CA ASN A 346 -10.92 39.47 -5.36
C ASN A 346 -10.99 38.05 -5.95
N VAL A 347 -10.22 37.11 -5.41
CA VAL A 347 -10.24 35.72 -5.90
C VAL A 347 -11.59 35.08 -5.63
N TYR A 348 -12.25 35.34 -4.48
CA TYR A 348 -13.60 34.86 -4.22
C TYR A 348 -14.60 35.33 -5.28
N ALA A 349 -14.54 36.60 -5.66
CA ALA A 349 -15.40 37.15 -6.72
C ALA A 349 -15.19 36.42 -8.06
N ILE A 350 -13.94 36.18 -8.44
CA ILE A 350 -13.57 35.42 -9.66
C ILE A 350 -14.14 33.97 -9.58
N LEU A 351 -13.91 33.27 -8.45
CA LEU A 351 -14.41 31.90 -8.28
C LEU A 351 -15.94 31.81 -8.38
N LYS A 352 -16.66 32.83 -7.91
CA LYS A 352 -18.12 32.93 -8.03
C LYS A 352 -18.55 33.26 -9.45
N GLN A 353 -17.90 34.20 -10.10
CA GLN A 353 -18.18 34.62 -11.48
C GLN A 353 -18.11 33.43 -12.45
N TYR A 354 -17.08 32.60 -12.32
CA TYR A 354 -16.87 31.41 -13.17
C TYR A 354 -17.50 30.14 -12.61
N HIS A 355 -18.29 30.21 -11.54
CA HIS A 355 -18.96 29.05 -10.92
C HIS A 355 -18.03 27.89 -10.54
N ILE A 356 -16.81 28.18 -10.10
CA ILE A 356 -15.85 27.16 -9.68
C ILE A 356 -15.59 27.16 -8.16
N TYR A 357 -16.37 27.91 -7.38
CA TYR A 357 -16.26 27.87 -5.92
C TYR A 357 -16.64 26.47 -5.38
N ASP A 358 -17.61 25.80 -6.02
CA ASP A 358 -17.98 24.41 -5.76
C ASP A 358 -17.42 23.51 -6.88
N PHE A 359 -16.81 22.40 -6.50
CA PHE A 359 -16.27 21.41 -7.46
C PHE A 359 -17.34 20.87 -8.40
N THR A 360 -18.58 20.73 -7.92
CA THR A 360 -19.69 20.18 -8.72
C THR A 360 -20.01 21.03 -9.95
N THR A 361 -19.66 22.33 -9.93
CA THR A 361 -19.87 23.29 -11.01
C THR A 361 -18.62 23.55 -11.87
N ALA A 362 -17.49 22.99 -11.47
CA ALA A 362 -16.23 23.22 -12.15
C ALA A 362 -16.18 22.48 -13.49
N THR A 363 -16.08 23.24 -14.58
CA THR A 363 -15.80 22.72 -15.92
C THR A 363 -14.37 23.06 -16.33
N LYS A 364 -13.85 22.39 -17.38
CA LYS A 364 -12.54 22.69 -17.95
C LYS A 364 -12.41 24.16 -18.35
N GLU A 365 -13.41 24.66 -19.09
CA GLU A 365 -13.44 26.02 -19.61
C GLU A 365 -13.46 27.04 -18.49
N ASN A 366 -14.34 26.85 -17.49
CA ASN A 366 -14.48 27.77 -16.38
C ASN A 366 -13.23 27.81 -15.48
N LEU A 367 -12.58 26.67 -15.26
CA LEU A 367 -11.32 26.60 -14.52
C LEU A 367 -10.19 27.34 -15.24
N LEU A 368 -10.09 27.19 -16.56
CA LEU A 368 -9.06 27.87 -17.35
C LEU A 368 -9.27 29.39 -17.36
N LEU A 369 -10.51 29.86 -17.52
CA LEU A 369 -10.84 31.28 -17.47
C LEU A 369 -10.57 31.90 -16.09
N ALA A 370 -11.05 31.25 -15.04
CA ALA A 370 -10.83 31.72 -13.68
C ALA A 370 -9.33 31.73 -13.29
N TYR A 371 -8.55 30.73 -13.73
CA TYR A 371 -7.12 30.72 -13.51
C TYR A 371 -6.42 31.87 -14.22
N GLU A 372 -6.73 32.16 -15.50
CA GLU A 372 -6.09 33.26 -16.24
C GLU A 372 -6.32 34.61 -15.55
N GLU A 373 -7.49 34.83 -14.94
CA GLU A 373 -7.81 36.07 -14.23
C GLU A 373 -7.16 36.12 -12.83
N ALA A 374 -7.10 34.99 -12.12
CA ALA A 374 -6.63 34.91 -10.72
C ALA A 374 -5.14 34.56 -10.57
N LYS A 375 -4.45 34.13 -11.64
CA LYS A 375 -3.10 33.51 -11.57
C LYS A 375 -2.06 34.33 -10.81
N ASP A 376 -2.02 35.64 -11.01
CA ASP A 376 -1.02 36.52 -10.40
C ASP A 376 -1.22 36.59 -8.87
N ILE A 377 -2.48 36.58 -8.42
CA ILE A 377 -2.83 36.60 -6.99
C ILE A 377 -2.57 35.23 -6.37
N LEU A 378 -3.00 34.16 -7.03
CA LEU A 378 -2.82 32.79 -6.54
C LEU A 378 -1.33 32.44 -6.42
N ASN A 379 -0.51 32.80 -7.42
CA ASN A 379 0.91 32.49 -7.43
C ASN A 379 1.70 33.19 -6.32
N LYS A 380 1.22 34.33 -5.76
CA LYS A 380 1.82 34.94 -4.57
C LYS A 380 1.85 34.02 -3.36
N THR A 381 0.94 33.04 -3.30
CA THR A 381 0.86 32.09 -2.19
C THR A 381 1.85 30.93 -2.31
N PHE A 382 2.41 30.71 -3.50
CA PHE A 382 3.36 29.65 -3.75
C PHE A 382 4.77 30.09 -3.37
N ARG A 383 5.30 29.53 -2.29
CA ARG A 383 6.65 29.81 -1.77
C ARG A 383 7.44 28.52 -1.66
N PRO A 384 8.07 28.05 -2.73
CA PRO A 384 8.84 26.82 -2.70
C PRO A 384 10.13 27.01 -1.90
N ALA A 385 10.47 25.98 -1.11
CA ALA A 385 11.74 25.91 -0.40
C ALA A 385 12.53 24.69 -0.89
N PRO A 386 13.87 24.76 -0.92
CA PRO A 386 14.70 23.60 -1.24
C PRO A 386 14.44 22.46 -0.26
N ARG A 387 14.21 21.26 -0.77
CA ARG A 387 14.03 20.04 0.03
C ARG A 387 15.04 19.00 -0.40
N GLN A 388 15.69 18.37 0.58
CA GLN A 388 16.64 17.29 0.33
C GLN A 388 15.94 16.15 -0.44
N ARG A 389 16.60 15.68 -1.52
CA ARG A 389 16.17 14.51 -2.31
C ARG A 389 16.72 13.22 -1.72
N TYR A 390 16.01 12.13 -1.93
CA TYR A 390 16.44 10.82 -1.47
C TYR A 390 16.22 9.73 -2.53
N ILE A 391 17.08 8.70 -2.43
CA ILE A 391 16.97 7.48 -3.22
C ILE A 391 16.73 6.32 -2.28
N ASP A 392 15.84 5.43 -2.69
CA ASP A 392 15.56 4.18 -1.98
C ASP A 392 15.60 3.00 -2.97
N PHE A 393 16.60 2.11 -2.82
CA PHE A 393 16.59 0.80 -3.48
C PHE A 393 15.63 -0.11 -2.69
N ASN A 394 14.36 -0.02 -3.00
CA ASN A 394 13.25 -0.46 -2.16
C ASN A 394 13.23 -1.97 -1.86
N GLN A 395 13.79 -2.82 -2.73
CA GLN A 395 13.85 -4.26 -2.51
C GLN A 395 15.08 -4.69 -1.68
N GLY A 396 16.00 -3.76 -1.43
CA GLY A 396 17.24 -4.01 -0.69
C GLY A 396 18.36 -4.56 -1.56
N VAL A 397 19.53 -4.66 -0.96
CA VAL A 397 20.76 -5.13 -1.60
C VAL A 397 21.36 -6.32 -0.86
N ASP A 398 22.09 -7.18 -1.58
CA ASP A 398 22.73 -8.38 -1.03
C ASP A 398 24.02 -8.02 -0.25
N ALA A 399 24.01 -8.23 1.05
CA ALA A 399 25.14 -7.98 1.94
C ALA A 399 26.45 -8.66 1.50
N ARG A 400 26.36 -9.81 0.83
CA ARG A 400 27.52 -10.60 0.38
C ARG A 400 28.29 -9.97 -0.78
N LEU A 401 27.72 -8.96 -1.43
CA LEU A 401 28.30 -8.28 -2.59
C LEU A 401 28.98 -6.95 -2.23
N PHE A 402 28.98 -6.57 -0.95
CA PHE A 402 29.62 -5.34 -0.52
C PHE A 402 31.12 -5.40 -0.58
N THR A 403 31.71 -4.38 -1.20
CA THR A 403 33.11 -4.00 -1.11
C THR A 403 33.22 -2.56 -0.64
N LYS A 404 34.41 -2.10 -0.29
CA LYS A 404 34.65 -0.71 0.09
C LYS A 404 34.26 0.25 -1.04
N GLU A 405 34.66 -0.06 -2.26
CA GLU A 405 34.38 0.74 -3.46
C GLU A 405 32.87 0.86 -3.70
N LYS A 406 32.10 -0.22 -3.57
CA LYS A 406 30.64 -0.20 -3.71
C LYS A 406 29.97 0.63 -2.62
N ALA A 407 30.47 0.55 -1.38
CA ALA A 407 29.97 1.37 -0.29
C ALA A 407 30.22 2.87 -0.53
N GLU A 408 31.40 3.24 -1.04
CA GLU A 408 31.76 4.60 -1.41
C GLU A 408 30.90 5.15 -2.57
N LEU A 409 30.64 4.31 -3.60
CA LEU A 409 29.74 4.65 -4.70
C LEU A 409 28.32 4.92 -4.17
N LEU A 410 27.75 4.04 -3.35
CA LEU A 410 26.42 4.26 -2.75
C LEU A 410 26.39 5.51 -1.85
N ALA A 411 27.46 5.80 -1.12
CA ALA A 411 27.55 6.99 -0.27
C ALA A 411 27.67 8.31 -1.05
N SER A 412 27.94 8.27 -2.35
CA SER A 412 28.05 9.44 -3.21
C SER A 412 26.71 9.97 -3.73
N ILE A 413 25.65 9.19 -3.60
CA ILE A 413 24.28 9.53 -3.96
C ILE A 413 23.41 9.80 -2.72
N ALA A 414 22.22 10.38 -2.91
CA ALA A 414 21.29 10.75 -1.83
C ALA A 414 20.54 9.53 -1.22
N ILE A 415 21.22 8.40 -1.01
CA ILE A 415 20.61 7.16 -0.54
C ILE A 415 20.08 7.28 0.90
N ARG A 416 18.80 6.97 1.10
CA ARG A 416 18.14 6.99 2.40
C ARG A 416 16.77 6.29 2.37
N PRO A 417 16.59 5.17 3.08
CA PRO A 417 17.65 4.42 3.77
C PRO A 417 18.43 3.53 2.80
N LEU A 418 19.65 3.13 3.18
CA LEU A 418 20.30 1.98 2.54
C LEU A 418 19.69 0.69 3.10
N ARG A 419 19.02 -0.09 2.23
CA ARG A 419 18.38 -1.34 2.62
C ARG A 419 19.31 -2.50 2.37
N ILE A 420 19.66 -3.25 3.39
CA ILE A 420 20.57 -4.41 3.30
C ILE A 420 19.84 -5.66 3.80
N ALA A 421 19.74 -6.70 2.98
CA ALA A 421 19.05 -7.94 3.34
C ALA A 421 19.77 -8.68 4.49
N PHE A 422 18.98 -9.16 5.48
CA PHE A 422 19.47 -9.95 6.61
C PHE A 422 18.46 -11.06 6.96
N ASP A 423 18.25 -11.99 6.04
CA ASP A 423 17.22 -13.02 6.14
C ASP A 423 17.65 -14.26 6.94
N ASP A 424 18.95 -14.52 7.11
CA ASP A 424 19.50 -15.71 7.77
C ASP A 424 20.77 -15.35 8.55
N LEU A 425 20.92 -15.88 9.76
CA LEU A 425 22.12 -15.73 10.60
C LEU A 425 23.40 -16.26 9.93
N LYS A 426 23.30 -17.20 9.00
CA LYS A 426 24.46 -17.66 8.19
C LYS A 426 25.13 -16.52 7.42
N THR A 427 24.42 -15.44 7.16
CA THR A 427 24.93 -14.26 6.46
C THR A 427 25.43 -13.16 7.40
N VAL A 428 25.47 -13.38 8.71
CA VAL A 428 25.76 -12.36 9.72
C VAL A 428 27.10 -11.65 9.48
N ASN A 429 28.16 -12.38 9.15
CA ASN A 429 29.48 -11.77 8.91
C ASN A 429 29.47 -10.84 7.70
N ALA A 430 28.81 -11.25 6.61
CA ALA A 430 28.66 -10.42 5.42
C ALA A 430 27.79 -9.18 5.74
N TYR A 431 26.73 -9.35 6.52
CA TYR A 431 25.85 -8.25 6.94
C TYR A 431 26.60 -7.24 7.81
N LEU A 432 27.33 -7.68 8.84
CA LEU A 432 28.14 -6.81 9.70
C LEU A 432 29.18 -6.02 8.90
N ASN A 433 29.87 -6.70 7.97
CA ASN A 433 30.83 -6.06 7.08
C ASN A 433 30.17 -4.99 6.21
N ALA A 434 29.03 -5.30 5.59
CA ALA A 434 28.28 -4.36 4.73
C ALA A 434 27.85 -3.10 5.49
N ILE A 435 27.30 -3.25 6.71
CA ILE A 435 26.89 -2.11 7.56
C ILE A 435 28.13 -1.27 7.95
N ARG A 436 29.24 -1.90 8.39
CA ARG A 436 30.44 -1.18 8.82
C ARG A 436 31.10 -0.43 7.67
N LEU A 437 31.24 -1.04 6.49
CA LEU A 437 31.77 -0.38 5.29
C LEU A 437 30.91 0.83 4.90
N SER A 438 29.58 0.65 4.89
CA SER A 438 28.65 1.71 4.52
C SER A 438 28.65 2.84 5.54
N ALA A 439 28.70 2.54 6.83
CA ALA A 439 28.78 3.54 7.91
C ALA A 439 30.11 4.33 7.83
N SER A 440 31.23 3.65 7.54
CA SER A 440 32.53 4.27 7.35
C SER A 440 32.57 5.19 6.12
N ALA A 441 31.80 4.86 5.06
CA ALA A 441 31.61 5.73 3.89
C ALA A 441 30.66 6.90 4.16
N GLY A 442 30.06 6.98 5.36
CA GLY A 442 29.24 8.11 5.80
C GLY A 442 27.72 7.93 5.65
N ILE A 443 27.24 6.73 5.36
CA ILE A 443 25.81 6.42 5.38
C ILE A 443 25.35 6.26 6.84
N LYS A 444 24.24 6.91 7.21
CA LYS A 444 23.74 6.94 8.59
C LYS A 444 22.37 6.29 8.77
N ASP A 445 21.59 6.15 7.72
CA ASP A 445 20.23 5.63 7.77
C ASP A 445 20.15 4.31 7.00
N PHE A 446 19.88 3.22 7.72
CA PHE A 446 19.77 1.87 7.20
C PHE A 446 18.38 1.29 7.47
N SER A 447 18.00 0.30 6.69
CA SER A 447 16.87 -0.56 7.02
C SER A 447 17.06 -1.97 6.49
N ASN A 448 16.28 -2.91 7.02
CA ASN A 448 16.20 -4.26 6.51
C ASN A 448 14.82 -4.87 6.72
N TYR A 449 14.53 -5.88 5.93
CA TYR A 449 13.47 -6.83 6.16
C TYR A 449 14.08 -8.06 6.81
N LEU A 450 13.50 -8.52 7.91
CA LEU A 450 13.93 -9.74 8.62
C LEU A 450 12.86 -10.81 8.43
N LEU A 451 13.14 -11.76 7.56
CA LEU A 451 12.23 -12.87 7.30
C LEU A 451 12.11 -13.75 8.54
N TYR A 452 10.87 -14.11 8.92
CA TYR A 452 10.60 -15.08 9.97
C TYR A 452 9.46 -16.02 9.57
N ASN A 453 9.27 -17.09 10.32
CA ASN A 453 8.30 -18.14 9.99
C ASN A 453 8.66 -18.90 8.71
N PHE A 454 9.96 -19.17 8.50
CA PHE A 454 10.47 -19.94 7.36
C PHE A 454 11.25 -21.17 7.84
N LEU A 455 12.55 -21.25 7.58
CA LEU A 455 13.45 -22.28 8.09
C LEU A 455 14.18 -21.84 9.36
N ASP A 456 13.99 -20.60 9.76
CA ASP A 456 14.57 -20.00 10.95
C ASP A 456 13.86 -20.47 12.23
N ARG A 457 14.57 -20.44 13.35
CA ARG A 457 13.99 -20.63 14.67
C ARG A 457 13.55 -19.27 15.23
N PRO A 458 12.51 -19.20 16.09
CA PRO A 458 12.06 -17.95 16.70
C PRO A 458 13.19 -17.14 17.34
N ILE A 459 14.14 -17.82 18.01
CA ILE A 459 15.29 -17.20 18.65
C ILE A 459 16.21 -16.46 17.65
N GLU A 460 16.34 -16.95 16.43
CA GLU A 460 17.17 -16.31 15.40
C GLU A 460 16.61 -14.96 14.95
N LEU A 461 15.30 -14.75 15.06
CA LEU A 461 14.69 -13.43 14.85
C LEU A 461 15.14 -12.46 15.95
N TYR A 462 15.09 -12.89 17.22
CA TYR A 462 15.54 -12.06 18.33
C TYR A 462 17.02 -11.67 18.17
N GLN A 463 17.89 -12.63 17.85
CA GLN A 463 19.32 -12.42 17.65
C GLN A 463 19.60 -11.42 16.53
N ARG A 464 18.92 -11.56 15.37
CA ARG A 464 19.08 -10.62 14.24
C ARG A 464 18.62 -9.20 14.60
N LEU A 465 17.53 -9.06 15.36
CA LEU A 465 17.06 -7.78 15.86
C LEU A 465 18.06 -7.16 16.86
N LEU A 466 18.56 -7.94 17.81
CA LEU A 466 19.52 -7.48 18.80
C LEU A 466 20.85 -7.03 18.17
N ILE A 467 21.33 -7.74 17.15
CA ILE A 467 22.51 -7.34 16.36
C ILE A 467 22.28 -5.93 15.78
N ASN A 468 21.14 -5.66 15.19
CA ASN A 468 20.84 -4.35 14.61
C ASN A 468 20.77 -3.24 15.67
N VAL A 469 20.19 -3.52 16.83
CA VAL A 469 20.09 -2.55 17.92
C VAL A 469 21.50 -2.22 18.44
N LYS A 470 22.36 -3.22 18.65
CA LYS A 470 23.76 -3.02 19.08
C LYS A 470 24.58 -2.24 18.06
N LEU A 471 24.44 -2.55 16.76
CA LEU A 471 25.10 -1.81 15.68
C LEU A 471 24.69 -0.32 15.65
N CYS A 472 23.45 0.00 15.99
CA CYS A 472 23.01 1.39 16.06
C CYS A 472 23.87 2.20 17.05
N ASP A 473 24.18 1.62 18.20
CA ASP A 473 24.96 2.30 19.24
C ASP A 473 26.46 2.22 18.97
N GLU A 474 26.97 1.05 18.51
CA GLU A 474 28.38 0.86 18.13
C GLU A 474 28.83 1.87 17.07
N LEU A 475 28.03 2.06 16.02
CA LEU A 475 28.39 2.86 14.84
C LEU A 475 27.76 4.25 14.81
N ASN A 476 26.94 4.58 15.80
CA ASN A 476 26.12 5.81 15.85
C ASN A 476 25.32 6.02 14.55
N VAL A 477 24.55 5.00 14.17
CA VAL A 477 23.69 4.98 12.97
C VAL A 477 22.27 4.62 13.35
N ASN A 478 21.33 4.78 12.42
CA ASN A 478 19.95 4.33 12.54
C ASN A 478 19.74 3.09 11.67
N ILE A 479 19.33 1.98 12.25
CA ILE A 479 18.91 0.79 11.53
C ILE A 479 17.46 0.49 11.88
N TYR A 480 16.56 0.56 10.90
CA TYR A 480 15.16 0.20 11.08
C TYR A 480 14.90 -1.19 10.53
N SER A 481 14.60 -2.13 11.42
CA SER A 481 14.28 -3.51 11.10
C SER A 481 12.78 -3.71 11.00
N PHE A 482 12.35 -4.39 9.93
CA PHE A 482 10.96 -4.73 9.66
C PHE A 482 10.81 -6.25 9.63
N PRO A 483 10.40 -6.90 10.73
CA PRO A 483 10.10 -8.32 10.72
C PRO A 483 8.97 -8.65 9.74
N MET A 484 9.24 -9.54 8.81
CA MET A 484 8.33 -9.93 7.73
C MET A 484 7.98 -11.41 7.85
N LYS A 485 6.71 -11.71 8.12
CA LYS A 485 6.23 -13.09 8.13
C LYS A 485 6.35 -13.70 6.73
N PHE A 486 7.02 -14.82 6.60
CA PHE A 486 7.02 -15.59 5.36
C PHE A 486 5.61 -16.10 5.03
N HIS A 487 5.27 -16.05 3.76
CA HIS A 487 4.09 -16.67 3.17
C HIS A 487 4.55 -17.50 1.99
N SER A 488 4.16 -18.77 1.94
CA SER A 488 4.46 -19.61 0.79
C SER A 488 3.84 -19.01 -0.49
N ILE A 489 4.62 -18.95 -1.55
CA ILE A 489 4.20 -18.49 -2.87
C ILE A 489 3.99 -19.64 -3.85
N ARG A 490 4.25 -20.86 -3.42
CA ARG A 490 4.20 -22.08 -4.24
C ARG A 490 3.25 -23.09 -3.62
N LYS A 491 2.32 -23.58 -4.44
CA LYS A 491 1.55 -24.76 -4.15
C LYS A 491 2.39 -25.98 -4.61
N ASN A 492 2.55 -26.99 -3.77
CA ASN A 492 3.22 -28.26 -4.11
C ASN A 492 4.73 -28.09 -4.49
N ASP A 493 5.46 -27.23 -3.81
CA ASP A 493 6.91 -27.29 -3.84
C ASP A 493 7.36 -28.48 -2.97
N GLU A 494 8.12 -29.44 -3.51
CA GLU A 494 8.60 -30.63 -2.78
C GLU A 494 9.41 -30.29 -1.53
N SER A 495 9.96 -29.06 -1.46
CA SER A 495 10.62 -28.52 -0.28
C SER A 495 9.68 -28.06 0.84
N TRP A 496 8.36 -28.03 0.60
CA TRP A 496 7.33 -27.53 1.51
C TRP A 496 6.31 -28.62 1.77
N THR A 497 6.25 -29.12 2.97
CA THR A 497 5.40 -30.27 3.39
C THR A 497 3.97 -29.88 3.71
N GLU A 498 3.59 -28.59 3.60
CA GLU A 498 2.28 -28.09 4.02
C GLU A 498 1.43 -27.58 2.85
N ASP A 499 0.13 -27.69 3.02
CA ASP A 499 -0.85 -27.22 2.05
C ASP A 499 -0.76 -25.70 1.85
N PHE A 500 -0.74 -25.30 0.60
CA PHE A 500 -0.79 -23.89 0.23
C PHE A 500 -2.14 -23.29 0.61
N SER A 501 -2.11 -22.16 1.34
CA SER A 501 -3.31 -21.39 1.69
C SER A 501 -3.16 -19.94 1.32
N HIS A 502 -4.17 -19.38 0.66
CA HIS A 502 -4.27 -17.94 0.39
C HIS A 502 -4.50 -17.13 1.67
N ASN A 503 -4.96 -17.77 2.75
CA ASN A 503 -5.33 -17.13 4.01
C ASN A 503 -4.16 -16.92 4.98
N ARG A 504 -2.93 -17.03 4.52
CA ARG A 504 -1.70 -16.87 5.33
C ARG A 504 -1.53 -17.93 6.43
N ASP A 505 -1.97 -19.15 6.20
CA ASP A 505 -1.94 -20.23 7.19
C ASP A 505 -0.60 -20.98 7.24
N TYR A 506 0.35 -20.65 6.36
CA TYR A 506 1.67 -21.27 6.38
C TYR A 506 2.36 -21.10 7.74
N ILE A 507 2.87 -22.20 8.27
CA ILE A 507 3.64 -22.27 9.52
C ILE A 507 4.98 -22.96 9.21
N GLY A 508 6.08 -22.28 9.51
CA GLY A 508 7.44 -22.80 9.30
C GLY A 508 7.78 -23.93 10.25
N LYS A 509 8.76 -24.75 9.87
CA LYS A 509 9.14 -25.98 10.60
C LYS A 509 9.34 -25.82 12.11
N TYR A 510 9.88 -24.69 12.56
CA TYR A 510 10.19 -24.39 13.96
C TYR A 510 9.21 -23.39 14.58
N TRP A 511 8.13 -23.09 13.87
CA TRP A 511 7.11 -22.14 14.27
C TRP A 511 5.80 -22.84 14.59
N ASN A 512 4.95 -22.15 15.30
CA ASN A 512 3.57 -22.56 15.56
C ASN A 512 2.66 -21.31 15.51
N ARG A 513 1.36 -21.54 15.55
CA ARG A 513 0.38 -20.44 15.41
C ARG A 513 0.47 -19.46 16.58
N LYS A 514 0.74 -19.95 17.78
CA LYS A 514 0.91 -19.15 19.00
C LYS A 514 2.10 -18.19 18.89
N TYR A 515 3.26 -18.68 18.47
CA TYR A 515 4.47 -17.87 18.31
C TYR A 515 4.28 -16.78 17.25
N ILE A 516 3.67 -17.10 16.11
CA ILE A 516 3.35 -16.14 15.06
C ILE A 516 2.46 -15.02 15.61
N ARG A 517 1.43 -15.38 16.38
CA ARG A 517 0.52 -14.40 16.99
C ARG A 517 1.21 -13.55 18.05
N ALA A 518 2.08 -14.14 18.87
CA ALA A 518 2.88 -13.43 19.84
C ALA A 518 3.81 -12.38 19.18
N ILE A 519 4.53 -12.77 18.12
CA ILE A 519 5.35 -11.81 17.34
C ILE A 519 4.48 -10.68 16.78
N GLN A 520 3.31 -10.98 16.21
CA GLN A 520 2.39 -9.96 15.71
C GLN A 520 1.92 -9.01 16.83
N ALA A 521 1.66 -9.52 18.03
CA ALA A 521 1.29 -8.70 19.18
C ALA A 521 2.43 -7.77 19.60
N ILE A 522 3.67 -8.27 19.67
CA ILE A 522 4.86 -7.45 19.95
C ILE A 522 5.01 -6.37 18.86
N LEU A 523 4.92 -6.73 17.59
CA LEU A 523 5.06 -5.80 16.48
C LEU A 523 3.95 -4.75 16.43
N ASN A 524 2.73 -5.05 16.91
CA ASN A 524 1.69 -4.03 17.04
C ASN A 524 2.10 -2.94 18.01
N SER A 525 2.76 -3.27 19.14
CA SER A 525 3.26 -2.31 20.11
C SER A 525 4.41 -1.45 19.54
N THR A 526 5.24 -1.99 18.66
CA THR A 526 6.36 -1.30 18.00
C THR A 526 5.99 -0.64 16.67
N LYS A 527 4.70 -0.65 16.28
CA LYS A 527 4.20 -0.17 14.97
C LYS A 527 4.89 -0.86 13.79
N GLY A 528 5.21 -2.14 13.93
CA GLY A 528 5.79 -2.99 12.87
C GLY A 528 7.27 -2.75 12.57
N LYS A 529 7.98 -1.97 13.39
CA LYS A 529 9.42 -1.70 13.19
C LYS A 529 10.18 -1.72 14.50
N VAL A 530 11.45 -2.11 14.42
CA VAL A 530 12.42 -2.04 15.52
C VAL A 530 13.56 -1.13 15.07
N GLY A 531 13.87 -0.12 15.86
CA GLY A 531 14.91 0.85 15.59
C GLY A 531 15.92 0.94 16.71
N ARG A 532 16.66 2.06 16.77
CA ARG A 532 17.64 2.35 17.81
C ARG A 532 17.00 2.38 19.20
N GLY A 533 17.74 1.90 20.19
CA GLY A 533 17.42 1.95 21.63
C GLY A 533 17.28 0.56 22.25
N GLU A 534 18.35 0.14 22.94
CA GLU A 534 18.37 -1.15 23.66
C GLU A 534 17.25 -1.26 24.69
N SER A 535 17.02 -0.20 25.48
CA SER A 535 15.97 -0.18 26.50
C SER A 535 14.59 -0.48 25.89
N PHE A 536 14.26 0.13 24.74
CA PHE A 536 13.00 -0.12 24.05
C PHE A 536 12.93 -1.56 23.49
N PHE A 537 14.05 -2.06 22.95
CA PHE A 537 14.12 -3.42 22.43
C PHE A 537 13.89 -4.44 23.55
N TYR A 538 14.63 -4.32 24.66
CA TYR A 538 14.49 -5.24 25.79
C TYR A 538 13.09 -5.19 26.42
N LYS A 539 12.49 -4.02 26.48
CA LYS A 539 11.11 -3.89 26.94
C LYS A 539 10.10 -4.59 26.02
N ALA A 540 10.33 -4.59 24.73
CA ALA A 540 9.42 -5.21 23.76
C ALA A 540 9.65 -6.72 23.62
N PHE A 541 10.91 -7.16 23.57
CA PHE A 541 11.29 -8.53 23.21
C PHE A 541 11.87 -9.35 24.37
N GLY A 542 12.07 -8.77 25.56
CA GLY A 542 12.75 -9.42 26.70
C GLY A 542 14.25 -9.11 26.74
N ASN A 543 14.85 -9.21 27.94
CA ASN A 543 16.25 -8.90 28.18
C ASN A 543 17.19 -10.05 27.75
N THR A 544 16.67 -11.28 27.72
CA THR A 544 17.42 -12.49 27.35
C THR A 544 16.63 -13.31 26.32
N GLU A 545 17.29 -14.27 25.73
CA GLU A 545 16.69 -15.22 24.79
C GLU A 545 15.60 -16.06 25.45
N GLU A 546 15.80 -16.43 26.75
CA GLU A 546 14.83 -17.17 27.53
C GLU A 546 13.57 -16.33 27.79
N GLU A 547 13.73 -15.07 28.18
CA GLU A 547 12.60 -14.15 28.37
C GLU A 547 11.83 -13.93 27.06
N PHE A 548 12.53 -13.85 25.94
CA PHE A 548 11.86 -13.76 24.63
C PHE A 548 11.02 -15.01 24.33
N LEU A 549 11.57 -16.21 24.54
CA LEU A 549 10.82 -17.45 24.32
C LEU A 549 9.63 -17.56 25.29
N GLU A 550 9.78 -17.13 26.56
CA GLU A 550 8.67 -17.05 27.52
C GLU A 550 7.57 -16.09 27.00
N LEU A 551 7.93 -14.94 26.43
CA LEU A 551 6.97 -14.02 25.83
C LEU A 551 6.16 -14.65 24.69
N LEU A 552 6.76 -15.54 23.91
CA LEU A 552 6.04 -16.22 22.83
C LEU A 552 4.94 -17.15 23.34
N GLU A 553 5.07 -17.67 24.56
CA GLU A 553 4.07 -18.51 25.22
C GLU A 553 2.96 -17.69 25.90
N MET A 554 3.18 -16.41 26.20
CA MET A 554 2.26 -15.57 26.95
C MET A 554 0.95 -15.30 26.20
N PRO A 555 -0.21 -15.20 26.86
CA PRO A 555 -1.47 -14.79 26.22
C PRO A 555 -1.31 -13.50 25.40
N GLU A 556 -1.91 -13.46 24.19
CA GLU A 556 -1.76 -12.34 23.26
C GLU A 556 -2.14 -10.99 23.88
N THR A 557 -3.20 -10.98 24.69
CA THR A 557 -3.68 -9.78 25.37
C THR A 557 -2.66 -9.25 26.40
N PHE A 558 -1.95 -10.17 27.08
CA PHE A 558 -0.89 -9.79 28.04
C PHE A 558 0.32 -9.17 27.31
N ILE A 559 0.67 -9.68 26.13
CA ILE A 559 1.74 -9.08 25.29
C ILE A 559 1.34 -7.68 24.84
N LEU A 560 0.10 -7.48 24.36
CA LEU A 560 -0.41 -6.20 23.85
C LEU A 560 -0.48 -5.13 24.94
N TYR A 561 -0.85 -5.51 26.14
CA TYR A 561 -1.03 -4.60 27.28
C TYR A 561 -0.07 -4.92 28.42
N ARG A 562 1.17 -5.32 28.12
CA ARG A 562 2.14 -5.88 29.05
C ARG A 562 2.29 -5.09 30.34
N TYR A 563 2.59 -3.79 30.25
CA TYR A 563 2.78 -2.94 31.44
C TYR A 563 1.51 -2.74 32.25
N PHE A 564 0.36 -2.78 31.62
CA PHE A 564 -0.91 -2.76 32.30
C PHE A 564 -1.10 -4.06 33.13
N PHE A 565 -0.83 -5.22 32.55
CA PHE A 565 -0.95 -6.51 33.24
C PHE A 565 0.15 -6.70 34.31
N GLU A 566 1.32 -6.12 34.14
CA GLU A 566 2.33 -6.03 35.20
C GLU A 566 1.89 -5.10 36.37
N TRP A 567 1.19 -4.01 36.03
CA TRP A 567 0.67 -3.09 37.02
C TRP A 567 -0.51 -3.66 37.83
N ILE A 568 -1.43 -4.39 37.20
CA ILE A 568 -2.55 -4.99 37.93
C ILE A 568 -2.13 -6.12 38.87
N ASP A 569 -1.01 -6.80 38.64
CA ASP A 569 -0.41 -7.71 39.60
C ASP A 569 -0.13 -6.99 40.94
N THR A 570 0.27 -5.71 40.91
CA THR A 570 0.50 -4.87 42.11
C THR A 570 -0.78 -4.49 42.85
N LYS A 571 -1.95 -4.65 42.18
CA LYS A 571 -3.28 -4.44 42.78
C LYS A 571 -3.90 -5.73 43.33
N GLY A 572 -3.19 -6.85 43.24
CA GLY A 572 -3.69 -8.16 43.67
C GLY A 572 -4.63 -8.82 42.65
N GLU A 573 -4.73 -8.28 41.43
CA GLU A 573 -5.55 -8.83 40.33
C GLU A 573 -4.73 -9.78 39.45
N MET A 574 -5.39 -10.60 38.66
CA MET A 574 -4.74 -11.61 37.82
C MET A 574 -3.99 -10.96 36.65
N GLY A 575 -2.69 -10.83 36.73
CA GLY A 575 -1.81 -10.27 35.74
C GLY A 575 -0.71 -11.22 35.28
N THR A 576 0.39 -10.66 34.76
CA THR A 576 1.51 -11.40 34.18
C THR A 576 2.20 -12.34 35.17
N ALA A 577 2.38 -11.92 36.43
CA ALA A 577 3.01 -12.75 37.48
C ALA A 577 2.16 -13.97 37.80
N HIS A 578 0.84 -13.84 37.82
CA HIS A 578 -0.08 -14.95 38.03
C HIS A 578 -0.02 -15.99 36.89
N TRP A 579 0.01 -15.52 35.63
CA TRP A 579 0.22 -16.40 34.48
C TRP A 579 1.56 -17.15 34.59
N LYS A 580 2.64 -16.45 34.89
CA LYS A 580 3.98 -17.06 35.04
C LYS A 580 4.00 -18.12 36.12
N LYS A 581 3.35 -17.86 37.28
CA LYS A 581 3.21 -18.83 38.35
C LYS A 581 2.44 -20.06 37.89
N ALA A 582 1.33 -19.89 37.18
CA ALA A 582 0.54 -20.99 36.63
C ALA A 582 1.33 -21.82 35.61
N TRP A 583 2.09 -21.15 34.72
CA TRP A 583 2.97 -21.79 33.75
C TRP A 583 4.02 -22.69 34.43
N ILE A 584 4.74 -22.16 35.43
CA ILE A 584 5.75 -22.91 36.19
C ILE A 584 5.11 -24.06 36.95
N SER A 585 3.95 -23.84 37.59
CA SER A 585 3.21 -24.87 38.32
C SER A 585 2.86 -26.04 37.39
N CYS A 586 2.26 -25.78 36.22
CA CYS A 586 1.94 -26.82 35.26
C CYS A 586 3.18 -27.61 34.81
N LYS A 587 4.25 -26.90 34.46
CA LYS A 587 5.50 -27.52 34.00
C LYS A 587 6.12 -28.47 35.05
N ASN A 588 5.94 -28.16 36.33
CA ASN A 588 6.52 -28.95 37.42
C ASN A 588 5.60 -30.07 37.94
N SER A 589 4.28 -29.96 37.76
CA SER A 589 3.30 -30.88 38.33
C SER A 589 2.75 -31.89 37.32
N LEU A 590 2.73 -31.56 36.04
CA LEU A 590 2.23 -32.46 35.00
C LEU A 590 3.27 -33.53 34.61
N SER A 591 2.78 -34.69 34.15
CA SER A 591 3.66 -35.65 33.48
C SER A 591 4.21 -35.06 32.19
N GLU A 592 5.34 -35.60 31.71
CA GLU A 592 5.93 -35.14 30.47
C GLU A 592 4.96 -35.21 29.29
N ASN A 593 4.19 -36.28 29.19
CA ASN A 593 3.19 -36.45 28.13
C ASN A 593 2.02 -35.46 28.23
N ASP A 594 1.49 -35.22 29.44
CA ASP A 594 0.41 -34.25 29.65
C ASP A 594 0.88 -32.82 29.38
N TRP A 595 2.13 -32.51 29.75
CA TRP A 595 2.72 -31.24 29.47
C TRP A 595 2.90 -31.00 27.95
N ILE A 596 3.39 -31.99 27.21
CA ILE A 596 3.54 -31.91 25.74
C ILE A 596 2.15 -31.74 25.09
N GLU A 597 1.12 -32.49 25.54
CA GLU A 597 -0.23 -32.34 25.01
C GLU A 597 -0.81 -30.93 25.27
N LEU A 598 -0.60 -30.41 26.47
CA LEU A 598 -1.02 -29.05 26.83
C LEU A 598 -0.31 -27.99 26.00
N LEU A 599 1.01 -28.12 25.80
CA LEU A 599 1.78 -27.22 24.95
C LEU A 599 1.31 -27.25 23.50
N ASP A 600 1.09 -28.45 22.95
CA ASP A 600 0.59 -28.60 21.60
C ASP A 600 -0.77 -27.91 21.43
N TYR A 601 -1.66 -28.07 22.41
CA TYR A 601 -2.93 -27.35 22.43
C TYR A 601 -2.76 -25.83 22.47
N ILE A 602 -1.88 -25.31 23.33
CA ILE A 602 -1.58 -23.87 23.39
C ILE A 602 -0.98 -23.38 22.08
N HIS A 603 -0.10 -24.15 21.44
CA HIS A 603 0.57 -23.81 20.19
C HIS A 603 -0.37 -23.76 18.98
N HIS A 604 -1.48 -24.49 19.00
CA HIS A 604 -2.55 -24.34 17.99
C HIS A 604 -3.28 -23.00 18.08
N ASN A 605 -3.23 -22.34 19.22
CA ASN A 605 -3.79 -20.99 19.44
C ASN A 605 -5.26 -20.82 19.01
N ASN A 606 -6.06 -21.87 19.25
CA ASN A 606 -7.50 -21.89 18.95
C ASN A 606 -8.28 -22.26 20.22
N PHE A 607 -8.55 -21.25 21.06
CA PHE A 607 -9.14 -21.41 22.38
C PHE A 607 -10.65 -21.15 22.36
N SER A 608 -11.41 -21.96 23.09
CA SER A 608 -12.81 -21.74 23.40
C SER A 608 -13.05 -21.89 24.91
N GLU A 609 -14.10 -21.30 25.46
CA GLU A 609 -14.42 -21.42 26.90
C GLU A 609 -14.69 -22.88 27.33
N LYS A 610 -15.14 -23.75 26.40
CA LYS A 610 -15.37 -25.16 26.64
C LYS A 610 -14.07 -25.96 26.83
N ASP A 611 -12.96 -25.43 26.45
CA ASP A 611 -11.68 -26.13 26.42
C ASP A 611 -11.00 -26.17 27.79
N ASN A 612 -11.46 -25.36 28.76
CA ASN A 612 -10.92 -25.36 30.12
C ASN A 612 -11.13 -26.74 30.80
N SER A 613 -12.16 -27.50 30.42
CA SER A 613 -12.46 -28.83 30.97
C SER A 613 -11.82 -29.99 30.18
N ARG A 614 -11.03 -29.68 29.14
CA ARG A 614 -10.38 -30.72 28.31
C ARG A 614 -9.32 -31.50 29.07
N PHE A 615 -8.62 -30.83 29.98
CA PHE A 615 -7.59 -31.42 30.83
C PHE A 615 -8.14 -31.69 32.22
N SER A 616 -7.81 -32.86 32.82
CA SER A 616 -8.26 -33.26 34.17
C SER A 616 -7.49 -32.54 35.29
N SER A 617 -6.25 -32.05 35.00
CA SER A 617 -5.43 -31.33 35.99
C SER A 617 -5.97 -29.95 36.26
N SER A 618 -6.08 -29.59 37.54
CA SER A 618 -6.46 -28.23 38.00
C SER A 618 -5.46 -27.17 37.59
N GLU A 619 -4.17 -27.51 37.53
CA GLU A 619 -3.09 -26.68 37.11
C GLU A 619 -3.21 -26.35 35.62
N ALA A 620 -3.49 -27.36 34.76
CA ALA A 620 -3.71 -27.17 33.32
C ALA A 620 -4.96 -26.31 33.07
N GLN A 621 -6.06 -26.54 33.79
CA GLN A 621 -7.27 -25.72 33.69
C GLN A 621 -6.99 -24.26 34.11
N THR A 622 -6.25 -24.06 35.19
CA THR A 622 -5.84 -22.72 35.64
C THR A 622 -5.00 -22.00 34.59
N LEU A 623 -4.01 -22.68 33.99
CA LEU A 623 -3.18 -22.09 32.94
C LEU A 623 -4.01 -21.74 31.70
N LEU A 624 -4.89 -22.64 31.24
CA LEU A 624 -5.73 -22.41 30.07
C LEU A 624 -6.71 -21.24 30.27
N SER A 625 -7.15 -21.00 31.52
CA SER A 625 -8.02 -19.87 31.82
C SER A 625 -7.44 -18.52 31.43
N PHE A 626 -6.11 -18.36 31.43
CA PHE A 626 -5.45 -17.14 30.95
C PHE A 626 -5.59 -16.94 29.44
N TYR A 627 -5.68 -17.97 28.65
CA TYR A 627 -5.85 -17.89 27.19
C TYR A 627 -7.32 -17.77 26.78
N THR A 628 -8.24 -18.33 27.57
CA THR A 628 -9.68 -18.31 27.26
C THR A 628 -10.37 -17.06 27.81
N ASN A 629 -10.04 -16.63 29.03
CA ASN A 629 -10.70 -15.50 29.72
C ASN A 629 -10.11 -14.14 29.35
N PHE A 630 -8.82 -14.08 28.99
CA PHE A 630 -8.16 -12.81 28.67
C PHE A 630 -7.99 -12.59 27.16
N ARG A 631 -9.11 -12.62 26.41
CA ARG A 631 -9.14 -12.28 24.99
C ARG A 631 -9.09 -10.77 24.78
N LYS A 632 -8.78 -10.32 23.55
CA LYS A 632 -8.67 -8.89 23.21
C LYS A 632 -9.91 -8.06 23.54
N ASP A 633 -11.08 -8.66 23.44
CA ASP A 633 -12.38 -8.04 23.69
C ASP A 633 -12.72 -7.86 25.18
N ILE A 634 -11.91 -8.43 26.07
CA ILE A 634 -12.16 -8.30 27.51
C ILE A 634 -11.89 -6.88 28.03
N ILE A 635 -11.06 -6.10 27.37
CA ILE A 635 -10.78 -4.69 27.70
C ILE A 635 -11.69 -3.80 26.85
N THR A 636 -12.99 -3.87 27.12
CA THR A 636 -14.02 -3.08 26.44
C THR A 636 -14.81 -2.23 27.43
N PRO A 637 -15.39 -1.09 27.01
CA PRO A 637 -16.21 -0.25 27.86
C PRO A 637 -17.28 -1.06 28.61
N GLY A 638 -17.32 -0.91 29.95
CA GLY A 638 -18.25 -1.60 30.84
C GLY A 638 -17.69 -2.84 31.54
N THR A 639 -16.51 -3.37 31.18
CA THR A 639 -15.85 -4.47 31.90
C THR A 639 -15.03 -3.96 33.09
N ALA A 640 -14.78 -4.85 34.07
CA ALA A 640 -13.94 -4.53 35.23
C ALA A 640 -12.50 -4.16 34.82
N LEU A 641 -11.92 -4.92 33.87
CA LEU A 641 -10.59 -4.66 33.33
C LEU A 641 -10.51 -3.33 32.57
N TYR A 642 -11.58 -2.90 31.93
CA TYR A 642 -11.60 -1.58 31.29
C TYR A 642 -11.51 -0.45 32.30
N LYS A 643 -12.22 -0.54 33.43
CA LYS A 643 -12.11 0.45 34.51
C LYS A 643 -10.69 0.53 35.10
N LEU A 644 -10.05 -0.63 35.33
CA LEU A 644 -8.65 -0.68 35.75
C LEU A 644 -7.72 -0.09 34.69
N LYS A 645 -8.03 -0.29 33.41
CA LYS A 645 -7.25 0.28 32.31
C LYS A 645 -7.39 1.81 32.24
N GLU A 646 -8.57 2.37 32.50
CA GLU A 646 -8.77 3.81 32.61
C GLU A 646 -7.99 4.39 33.82
N GLU A 647 -8.00 3.68 34.97
CA GLU A 647 -7.17 4.06 36.14
C GLU A 647 -5.68 4.05 35.80
N TYR A 648 -5.21 3.00 35.11
CA TYR A 648 -3.83 2.90 34.64
C TYR A 648 -3.45 4.03 33.69
N ASP A 649 -4.29 4.33 32.70
CA ASP A 649 -4.02 5.36 31.69
C ASP A 649 -4.05 6.79 32.28
N SER A 650 -4.87 7.03 33.30
CA SER A 650 -4.97 8.33 34.00
C SER A 650 -3.92 8.52 35.10
N ASN A 651 -3.07 7.53 35.38
CA ASN A 651 -2.08 7.62 36.45
C ASN A 651 -0.92 8.57 36.06
N PRO A 652 -0.71 9.70 36.78
CA PRO A 652 0.31 10.69 36.41
C PRO A 652 1.75 10.13 36.41
N THR A 653 2.04 9.16 37.28
CA THR A 653 3.36 8.53 37.39
C THR A 653 3.68 7.72 36.16
N ILE A 654 2.68 7.06 35.55
CA ILE A 654 2.80 6.27 34.33
C ILE A 654 2.93 7.21 33.12
N GLU A 655 2.17 8.29 33.10
CA GLU A 655 2.24 9.31 32.02
C GLU A 655 3.62 9.99 31.96
N LEU A 656 4.22 10.29 33.12
CA LEU A 656 5.57 10.84 33.22
C LEU A 656 6.64 9.86 32.73
N ARG A 657 6.48 8.55 32.97
CA ARG A 657 7.39 7.53 32.42
C ARG A 657 7.29 7.46 30.90
N ARG A 658 6.07 7.52 30.34
CA ARG A 658 5.84 7.54 28.88
C ARG A 658 6.42 8.77 28.17
N LYS A 659 6.46 9.92 28.86
CA LYS A 659 7.03 11.18 28.31
C LYS A 659 8.55 11.23 28.39
N LYS A 660 9.18 10.47 29.31
CA LYS A 660 10.64 10.39 29.45
C LYS A 660 11.29 9.32 28.55
N GLU A 661 10.51 8.42 27.98
CA GLU A 661 10.88 7.39 26.99
C GLU A 661 10.58 7.85 25.56
#